data_983e54bcc8a34eecfa5be66b655b4860
#
_entry.id   983e54bcc8a34eecfa5be66b655b4860
#
_cell.length_a   1.000
_cell.length_b   1.000
_cell.length_c   1.000
_cell.angle_alpha   90.00
_cell.angle_beta   90.00
_cell.angle_gamma   90.00
#
_symmetry.space_group_name_H-M   'P 1'
#
loop_
_entity.id
_entity.type
_entity.pdbx_description
1 polymer ?
#
loop_
_entity_poly.entity_id
_entity_poly.type
_entity_poly.pdbx_seq_one_letter_code
_entity_poly.pdbx_strand_id
1 'polypeptide(L)'
;MNGTKRLISALSGLIICFQSCSTAVSDCQEHFIGTNFWYGPILASDGPGSDHERLSAELDSLKSIGITNLRVLAGADGEDGIAVKVRPALQTAPGVYNEDILKGIARFLNELEKRDMKAVIYLNNAWEWSGGYGTYLEWAGAGKCPDTRRDGYGKYIDFVSQFPVNEKAKELYWNHLRFIVERFKDSKAIYSWQIANEPRCFSSERTNQDAFVDFIWRSAALIRSIDPVHPVSTGTEGRMGSELDMRLFERLAECPDIDYLNIHIWPLNWSWIHRESVEEDLPAAIRETDRYIDEHAALARRLRKKIVIEEFGYPRDGFEFRKGSPTSARDAYYSHIFERLTESAEKGGELLGCNFWGWGGLAAQNPDHIWWEPGDDYCGDPSQEEQGLNSVYMADSSTIALIREANAKLAATVCLEFPEPESWLMCGTDRRCVKVDFFCAEDCTVKAGAAFVSDTSLMGAADTISYICKEVELKAGESRRVEFEADLEPGFYEFRISVGERDGQMRHRREFNIGIEPEKIVSPLSAKEDFDAFWEQSLRELAEVPMDCRMTLVPEYSTSRRNVYEVEFKSLGGATMGGIYAEPVQPGKYPAIIEYMGYGAEPFHYWGDDNPETVQLLVSVRNQGIFLDEGHWILRGLDSKENFYYRGAYCDAVRAIDFICSREKVDCERIVSKGESQGGAFCWISAALDHRVKAIAPAVPFMSDFEDYGDIVYWPVHEVLEEADRLEIAHDRIFDLLSYFDIKNFTSRVGCPVLMAFGLQDPTCPPHTNFAGYNMVRGEKEWYCAPLCGHGMWQESEWVKLREEFLQKHLND
;
A
#
# COMPACT_ATOMS: atom_id res chain seq x y z
N MET A 1 62.51 15.60 22.37
CA MET A 1 62.59 14.27 21.74
C MET A 1 61.27 13.57 21.97
N ASN A 2 60.68 13.05 20.93
CA ASN A 2 59.43 12.31 20.78
C ASN A 2 58.13 13.11 20.86
N GLY A 3 57.70 13.52 19.68
CA GLY A 3 56.35 13.99 19.37
C GLY A 3 55.41 12.85 19.15
N THR A 4 54.23 12.98 19.70
CA THR A 4 53.10 12.13 19.45
C THR A 4 52.14 12.89 18.55
N LYS A 5 52.05 12.49 17.25
CA LYS A 5 51.09 12.95 16.28
C LYS A 5 49.73 12.43 16.68
N ARG A 6 48.76 13.30 16.94
CA ARG A 6 47.32 12.98 17.00
C ARG A 6 46.83 12.78 15.56
N LEU A 7 46.43 11.55 15.24
CA LEU A 7 45.61 11.29 14.08
C LEU A 7 44.17 11.79 14.37
N ILE A 8 43.71 12.71 13.58
CA ILE A 8 42.29 13.04 13.42
C ILE A 8 41.74 12.01 12.44
N SER A 9 40.97 11.07 12.93
CA SER A 9 40.17 10.19 12.07
C SER A 9 38.90 10.93 11.68
N ALA A 10 38.81 11.33 10.42
CA ALA A 10 37.56 11.66 9.78
C ALA A 10 36.73 10.36 9.65
N LEU A 11 35.67 10.21 10.40
CA LEU A 11 34.64 9.24 10.07
C LEU A 11 33.81 9.79 8.90
N SER A 12 34.15 9.34 7.72
CA SER A 12 33.27 9.40 6.57
C SER A 12 32.10 8.46 6.83
N GLY A 13 30.88 8.97 6.88
CA GLY A 13 29.67 8.18 6.96
C GLY A 13 29.63 7.18 5.79
N LEU A 14 29.68 5.89 6.09
CA LEU A 14 29.44 4.83 5.14
C LEU A 14 27.92 4.75 4.97
N ILE A 15 27.41 5.36 3.91
CA ILE A 15 26.09 5.01 3.37
C ILE A 15 26.23 3.56 2.88
N ILE A 16 25.77 2.61 3.67
CA ILE A 16 25.60 1.23 3.21
C ILE A 16 24.31 1.22 2.36
N CYS A 17 24.46 1.56 1.09
CA CYS A 17 23.50 1.14 0.08
C CYS A 17 23.59 -0.39 -0.01
N PHE A 18 22.66 -1.10 0.64
CA PHE A 18 22.32 -2.44 0.20
C PHE A 18 21.68 -2.28 -1.19
N GLN A 19 22.51 -2.38 -2.23
CA GLN A 19 22.02 -2.77 -3.54
C GLN A 19 21.43 -4.18 -3.40
N SER A 20 20.13 -4.26 -3.11
CA SER A 20 19.35 -5.36 -3.65
C SER A 20 19.55 -5.27 -5.17
N CYS A 21 20.26 -6.22 -5.76
CA CYS A 21 20.19 -6.49 -7.18
C CYS A 21 18.77 -6.99 -7.50
N SER A 22 17.79 -6.12 -7.47
CA SER A 22 16.73 -6.18 -8.44
C SER A 22 17.40 -5.70 -9.73
N THR A 23 17.55 -6.57 -10.69
CA THR A 23 17.67 -6.15 -12.07
C THR A 23 16.40 -5.36 -12.35
N ALA A 24 16.45 -4.06 -12.08
CA ALA A 24 15.43 -3.15 -12.53
C ALA A 24 15.39 -3.31 -14.04
N VAL A 25 14.36 -3.99 -14.52
CA VAL A 25 13.93 -3.88 -15.90
C VAL A 25 13.50 -2.41 -16.02
N SER A 26 14.41 -1.57 -16.48
CA SER A 26 14.19 -0.15 -16.74
C SER A 26 13.57 0.03 -18.12
N ASP A 27 12.61 -0.83 -18.47
CA ASP A 27 11.75 -0.60 -19.60
C ASP A 27 10.36 -0.24 -19.05
N CYS A 28 9.86 0.93 -19.43
CA CYS A 28 8.49 1.33 -19.15
C CYS A 28 7.58 0.17 -19.55
N GLN A 29 6.93 -0.45 -18.57
CA GLN A 29 6.11 -1.64 -18.85
C GLN A 29 4.90 -1.22 -19.66
N GLU A 30 4.66 -1.92 -20.76
CA GLU A 30 3.51 -1.66 -21.62
C GLU A 30 2.22 -1.95 -20.85
N HIS A 31 1.35 -0.94 -20.74
CA HIS A 31 0.03 -1.12 -20.15
C HIS A 31 -0.85 -1.96 -21.07
N PHE A 32 -1.69 -2.81 -20.51
CA PHE A 32 -2.49 -3.74 -21.31
C PHE A 32 -3.91 -3.93 -20.79
N ILE A 33 -4.83 -4.20 -21.73
CA ILE A 33 -6.14 -4.80 -21.50
C ILE A 33 -6.08 -6.21 -22.05
N GLY A 34 -6.24 -7.20 -21.19
CA GLY A 34 -6.22 -8.62 -21.51
C GLY A 34 -7.50 -9.34 -21.09
N THR A 35 -7.47 -10.66 -21.11
CA THR A 35 -8.61 -11.50 -20.72
C THR A 35 -8.17 -12.81 -20.10
N ASN A 36 -9.06 -13.41 -19.30
CA ASN A 36 -8.93 -14.78 -18.86
C ASN A 36 -9.36 -15.75 -19.97
N PHE A 37 -8.42 -16.58 -20.43
CA PHE A 37 -8.63 -17.65 -21.41
C PHE A 37 -8.17 -18.99 -20.84
N TRP A 38 -8.71 -19.31 -19.66
CA TRP A 38 -8.24 -20.40 -18.79
C TRP A 38 -8.22 -21.77 -19.49
N TYR A 39 -9.10 -22.01 -20.48
CA TYR A 39 -9.23 -23.28 -21.19
C TYR A 39 -8.38 -23.39 -22.47
N GLY A 40 -7.59 -22.37 -22.82
CA GLY A 40 -6.75 -22.33 -24.02
C GLY A 40 -5.87 -23.57 -24.21
N PRO A 41 -5.15 -24.06 -23.19
CA PRO A 41 -4.36 -25.29 -23.27
C PRO A 41 -5.17 -26.55 -23.58
N ILE A 42 -6.46 -26.61 -23.19
CA ILE A 42 -7.35 -27.74 -23.49
C ILE A 42 -7.69 -27.74 -24.97
N LEU A 43 -8.07 -26.56 -25.53
CA LEU A 43 -8.29 -26.46 -26.98
C LEU A 43 -7.05 -26.84 -27.79
N ALA A 44 -5.87 -26.52 -27.28
CA ALA A 44 -4.58 -26.82 -27.91
C ALA A 44 -4.11 -28.26 -27.75
N SER A 45 -4.76 -29.06 -26.88
CA SER A 45 -4.37 -30.43 -26.60
C SER A 45 -4.66 -31.39 -27.75
N ASP A 46 -4.26 -32.67 -27.61
CA ASP A 46 -4.59 -33.76 -28.57
C ASP A 46 -5.72 -34.67 -28.01
N GLY A 47 -6.22 -34.37 -26.79
CA GLY A 47 -7.23 -35.19 -26.08
C GLY A 47 -8.65 -34.64 -26.18
N PRO A 48 -9.54 -35.07 -25.27
CA PRO A 48 -10.92 -34.57 -25.18
C PRO A 48 -10.97 -33.07 -24.96
N GLY A 49 -11.84 -32.38 -25.70
CA GLY A 49 -11.97 -30.92 -25.65
C GLY A 49 -11.00 -30.17 -26.58
N SER A 50 -10.14 -30.87 -27.34
CA SER A 50 -9.24 -30.24 -28.30
C SER A 50 -10.01 -29.71 -29.52
N ASP A 51 -9.64 -28.49 -29.93
CA ASP A 51 -10.11 -27.86 -31.17
C ASP A 51 -9.08 -26.80 -31.65
N HIS A 52 -8.18 -27.25 -32.52
CA HIS A 52 -7.08 -26.38 -32.98
C HIS A 52 -7.56 -25.32 -33.97
N GLU A 53 -8.63 -25.57 -34.72
CA GLU A 53 -9.20 -24.60 -35.66
C GLU A 53 -9.87 -23.44 -34.87
N ARG A 54 -10.66 -23.81 -33.86
CA ARG A 54 -11.26 -22.86 -32.93
C ARG A 54 -10.17 -22.06 -32.19
N LEU A 55 -9.14 -22.72 -31.66
CA LEU A 55 -8.04 -22.03 -30.97
C LEU A 55 -7.41 -20.93 -31.83
N SER A 56 -7.08 -21.28 -33.10
CA SER A 56 -6.49 -20.31 -34.03
C SER A 56 -7.43 -19.12 -34.28
N ALA A 57 -8.71 -19.39 -34.50
CA ALA A 57 -9.72 -18.35 -34.74
C ALA A 57 -9.97 -17.47 -33.50
N GLU A 58 -9.95 -18.05 -32.29
CA GLU A 58 -10.06 -17.33 -31.02
C GLU A 58 -8.88 -16.36 -30.84
N LEU A 59 -7.64 -16.83 -31.05
CA LEU A 59 -6.43 -16.01 -30.89
C LEU A 59 -6.39 -14.88 -31.96
N ASP A 60 -6.79 -15.16 -33.20
CA ASP A 60 -6.89 -14.16 -34.25
C ASP A 60 -7.97 -13.12 -33.93
N SER A 61 -9.11 -13.54 -33.36
CA SER A 61 -10.19 -12.64 -32.90
C SER A 61 -9.70 -11.74 -31.78
N LEU A 62 -9.04 -12.27 -30.74
CA LEU A 62 -8.47 -11.53 -29.64
C LEU A 62 -7.47 -10.47 -30.12
N LYS A 63 -6.52 -10.87 -30.99
CA LYS A 63 -5.55 -9.93 -31.57
C LYS A 63 -6.22 -8.81 -32.36
N SER A 64 -7.31 -9.12 -33.08
CA SER A 64 -8.05 -8.13 -33.89
C SER A 64 -8.71 -7.03 -33.08
N ILE A 65 -8.91 -7.22 -31.78
CA ILE A 65 -9.47 -6.25 -30.83
C ILE A 65 -8.42 -5.67 -29.89
N GLY A 66 -7.12 -5.95 -30.15
CA GLY A 66 -5.99 -5.40 -29.40
C GLY A 66 -5.60 -6.20 -28.15
N ILE A 67 -6.20 -7.37 -27.89
CA ILE A 67 -5.85 -8.22 -26.75
C ILE A 67 -4.56 -8.99 -27.08
N THR A 68 -3.54 -8.80 -26.25
CA THR A 68 -2.23 -9.49 -26.37
C THR A 68 -1.81 -10.19 -25.09
N ASN A 69 -2.48 -9.96 -23.96
CA ASN A 69 -2.21 -10.60 -22.66
C ASN A 69 -3.37 -11.54 -22.30
N LEU A 70 -3.05 -12.81 -22.02
CA LEU A 70 -4.01 -13.84 -21.68
C LEU A 70 -3.66 -14.47 -20.34
N ARG A 71 -4.61 -14.54 -19.40
CA ARG A 71 -4.45 -15.26 -18.15
C ARG A 71 -4.98 -16.67 -18.28
N VAL A 72 -4.15 -17.69 -17.97
CA VAL A 72 -4.34 -19.06 -18.41
C VAL A 72 -4.07 -20.05 -17.27
N LEU A 73 -4.94 -21.05 -17.12
CA LEU A 73 -4.72 -22.19 -16.22
C LEU A 73 -3.69 -23.15 -16.85
N ALA A 74 -2.64 -23.51 -16.10
CA ALA A 74 -1.71 -24.55 -16.52
C ALA A 74 -2.45 -25.89 -16.74
N GLY A 75 -3.36 -26.26 -15.82
CA GLY A 75 -4.24 -27.40 -15.94
C GLY A 75 -4.87 -27.80 -14.60
N ALA A 76 -5.86 -28.66 -14.65
CA ALA A 76 -6.55 -29.15 -13.46
C ALA A 76 -5.83 -30.35 -12.81
N ASP A 77 -6.01 -30.48 -11.49
CA ASP A 77 -5.46 -31.57 -10.68
C ASP A 77 -6.55 -32.55 -10.22
N GLY A 78 -6.20 -33.87 -10.14
CA GLY A 78 -7.03 -34.92 -9.63
C GLY A 78 -7.83 -35.67 -10.71
N GLU A 79 -8.64 -36.64 -10.28
CA GLU A 79 -9.46 -37.43 -11.19
C GLU A 79 -10.62 -36.61 -11.78
N ASP A 80 -11.07 -36.96 -12.99
CA ASP A 80 -12.17 -36.30 -13.73
C ASP A 80 -13.58 -36.61 -13.19
N GLY A 81 -13.69 -37.13 -11.97
CA GLY A 81 -14.93 -37.67 -11.41
C GLY A 81 -15.93 -36.69 -10.81
N ILE A 82 -15.53 -35.43 -10.60
CA ILE A 82 -16.35 -34.38 -9.94
C ILE A 82 -17.01 -33.48 -11.01
N ALA A 83 -18.32 -33.27 -10.95
CA ALA A 83 -19.08 -32.55 -11.97
C ALA A 83 -18.62 -31.11 -12.18
N VAL A 84 -18.20 -30.44 -11.09
CA VAL A 84 -17.72 -29.04 -11.12
C VAL A 84 -16.30 -28.90 -11.65
N LYS A 85 -15.56 -29.99 -11.80
CA LYS A 85 -14.13 -29.91 -12.16
C LYS A 85 -13.90 -29.78 -13.65
N VAL A 86 -13.00 -28.90 -14.02
CA VAL A 86 -12.43 -28.78 -15.38
C VAL A 86 -11.73 -30.10 -15.77
N ARG A 87 -11.98 -30.57 -16.97
CA ARG A 87 -11.43 -31.83 -17.52
C ARG A 87 -11.04 -31.69 -19.00
N PRO A 88 -10.07 -32.48 -19.49
CA PRO A 88 -9.32 -33.47 -18.73
C PRO A 88 -8.31 -32.85 -17.78
N ALA A 89 -7.99 -33.56 -16.68
CA ALA A 89 -6.98 -33.09 -15.72
C ALA A 89 -5.57 -33.15 -16.31
N LEU A 90 -4.72 -32.22 -15.92
CA LEU A 90 -3.29 -32.18 -16.23
C LEU A 90 -2.53 -33.19 -15.35
N GLN A 91 -2.80 -33.20 -14.05
CA GLN A 91 -2.17 -34.10 -13.11
C GLN A 91 -3.23 -35.00 -12.47
N THR A 92 -3.22 -36.31 -12.80
CA THR A 92 -4.26 -37.26 -12.36
C THR A 92 -3.93 -37.93 -11.02
N ALA A 93 -2.66 -37.98 -10.65
CA ALA A 93 -2.14 -38.41 -9.35
C ALA A 93 -0.80 -37.68 -9.10
N PRO A 94 -0.27 -37.65 -7.88
CA PRO A 94 0.99 -36.96 -7.57
C PRO A 94 2.12 -37.35 -8.54
N GLY A 95 2.59 -36.39 -9.34
CA GLY A 95 3.65 -36.60 -10.34
C GLY A 95 3.25 -37.36 -11.58
N VAL A 96 1.96 -37.68 -11.79
CA VAL A 96 1.44 -38.38 -12.97
C VAL A 96 0.71 -37.41 -13.87
N TYR A 97 1.34 -37.03 -14.97
CA TYR A 97 0.86 -35.99 -15.87
C TYR A 97 0.23 -36.52 -17.14
N ASN A 98 -0.80 -35.85 -17.61
CA ASN A 98 -1.42 -36.06 -18.90
C ASN A 98 -0.58 -35.41 -20.01
N GLU A 99 0.08 -36.27 -20.83
CA GLU A 99 0.95 -35.81 -21.90
C GLU A 99 0.20 -35.01 -22.99
N ASP A 100 -1.09 -35.26 -23.21
CA ASP A 100 -1.87 -34.48 -24.21
C ASP A 100 -2.09 -33.04 -23.77
N ILE A 101 -2.34 -32.82 -22.49
CA ILE A 101 -2.44 -31.45 -21.93
C ILE A 101 -1.07 -30.79 -21.89
N LEU A 102 0.02 -31.48 -21.54
CA LEU A 102 1.38 -30.91 -21.61
C LEU A 102 1.76 -30.48 -23.02
N LYS A 103 1.40 -31.26 -24.06
CA LYS A 103 1.55 -30.85 -25.47
C LYS A 103 0.63 -29.66 -25.81
N GLY A 104 -0.57 -29.65 -25.21
CA GLY A 104 -1.51 -28.55 -25.35
C GLY A 104 -0.91 -27.22 -24.85
N ILE A 105 -0.30 -27.20 -23.66
CA ILE A 105 0.40 -26.01 -23.12
C ILE A 105 1.51 -25.58 -24.09
N ALA A 106 2.36 -26.51 -24.53
CA ALA A 106 3.46 -26.20 -25.47
C ALA A 106 2.94 -25.63 -26.78
N ARG A 107 1.88 -26.22 -27.38
CA ARG A 107 1.26 -25.72 -28.62
C ARG A 107 0.62 -24.36 -28.41
N PHE A 108 -0.11 -24.19 -27.32
CA PHE A 108 -0.74 -22.90 -26.97
C PHE A 108 0.31 -21.78 -26.91
N LEU A 109 1.39 -21.96 -26.15
CA LEU A 109 2.49 -21.00 -26.05
C LEU A 109 3.11 -20.68 -27.42
N ASN A 110 3.35 -21.71 -28.27
CA ASN A 110 3.84 -21.52 -29.63
C ASN A 110 2.86 -20.71 -30.52
N GLU A 111 1.55 -20.90 -30.36
CA GLU A 111 0.53 -20.14 -31.11
C GLU A 111 0.49 -18.67 -30.65
N LEU A 112 0.74 -18.40 -29.36
CA LEU A 112 0.92 -17.07 -28.83
C LEU A 112 2.18 -16.39 -29.39
N GLU A 113 3.33 -17.08 -29.39
CA GLU A 113 4.59 -16.54 -29.93
C GLU A 113 4.45 -16.12 -31.40
N LYS A 114 3.75 -16.92 -32.24
CA LYS A 114 3.48 -16.58 -33.64
C LYS A 114 2.69 -15.28 -33.82
N ARG A 115 1.90 -14.89 -32.80
CA ARG A 115 1.01 -13.75 -32.83
C ARG A 115 1.53 -12.58 -32.00
N ASP A 116 2.72 -12.71 -31.40
CA ASP A 116 3.27 -11.75 -30.46
C ASP A 116 2.30 -11.47 -29.30
N MET A 117 1.78 -12.55 -28.70
CA MET A 117 0.90 -12.53 -27.54
C MET A 117 1.60 -13.17 -26.34
N LYS A 118 1.13 -12.84 -25.14
CA LYS A 118 1.71 -13.29 -23.87
C LYS A 118 0.70 -14.01 -23.00
N ALA A 119 1.18 -14.87 -22.12
CA ALA A 119 0.39 -15.60 -21.15
C ALA A 119 0.86 -15.37 -19.72
N VAL A 120 -0.06 -15.02 -18.83
CA VAL A 120 0.07 -15.15 -17.39
C VAL A 120 -0.40 -16.56 -17.01
N ILE A 121 0.49 -17.40 -16.51
CA ILE A 121 0.18 -18.80 -16.21
C ILE A 121 0.03 -19.00 -14.72
N TYR A 122 -1.19 -19.31 -14.25
CA TYR A 122 -1.38 -19.74 -12.88
C TYR A 122 -1.28 -21.26 -12.73
N LEU A 123 -0.49 -21.68 -11.72
CA LEU A 123 0.02 -23.03 -11.57
C LEU A 123 -0.91 -23.96 -10.78
N ASN A 124 -1.82 -23.37 -10.01
CA ASN A 124 -2.77 -24.09 -9.15
C ASN A 124 -4.01 -23.22 -8.90
N ASN A 125 -4.87 -23.68 -7.98
CA ASN A 125 -6.09 -22.97 -7.57
C ASN A 125 -6.36 -23.20 -6.08
N ALA A 126 -6.92 -22.20 -5.39
CA ALA A 126 -7.45 -22.44 -4.05
C ALA A 126 -8.79 -23.20 -4.09
N TRP A 127 -9.51 -23.11 -5.22
CA TRP A 127 -10.85 -23.66 -5.40
C TRP A 127 -10.86 -25.01 -6.12
N GLU A 128 -11.91 -25.79 -5.91
CA GLU A 128 -12.04 -27.16 -6.39
C GLU A 128 -12.28 -27.30 -7.89
N TRP A 129 -12.75 -26.25 -8.58
CA TRP A 129 -13.12 -26.34 -9.99
C TRP A 129 -11.94 -26.72 -10.93
N SER A 130 -10.71 -26.53 -10.49
CA SER A 130 -9.55 -27.13 -11.15
C SER A 130 -8.75 -28.07 -10.22
N GLY A 131 -9.38 -28.61 -9.18
CA GLY A 131 -8.80 -29.51 -8.20
C GLY A 131 -8.19 -28.84 -6.97
N GLY A 132 -7.25 -27.95 -7.19
CA GLY A 132 -6.72 -27.03 -6.19
C GLY A 132 -6.28 -27.63 -4.86
N TYR A 133 -6.30 -26.81 -3.80
CA TYR A 133 -5.86 -27.20 -2.46
C TYR A 133 -6.55 -28.46 -1.94
N GLY A 134 -7.82 -28.65 -2.26
CA GLY A 134 -8.60 -29.82 -1.85
C GLY A 134 -8.02 -31.12 -2.37
N THR A 135 -7.56 -31.17 -3.63
CA THR A 135 -6.93 -32.33 -4.25
C THR A 135 -5.58 -32.68 -3.59
N TYR A 136 -4.75 -31.64 -3.31
CA TYR A 136 -3.45 -31.89 -2.65
C TYR A 136 -3.60 -32.37 -1.21
N LEU A 137 -4.61 -31.90 -0.47
CA LEU A 137 -4.97 -32.42 0.85
C LEU A 137 -5.44 -33.87 0.78
N GLU A 138 -6.27 -34.21 -0.21
CA GLU A 138 -6.72 -35.60 -0.42
C GLU A 138 -5.52 -36.51 -0.70
N TRP A 139 -4.61 -36.13 -1.57
CA TRP A 139 -3.38 -36.86 -1.87
C TRP A 139 -2.42 -36.95 -0.68
N ALA A 140 -2.42 -35.93 0.20
CA ALA A 140 -1.66 -35.95 1.43
C ALA A 140 -2.28 -36.89 2.49
N GLY A 141 -3.52 -37.35 2.31
CA GLY A 141 -4.24 -38.22 3.22
C GLY A 141 -5.04 -37.50 4.31
N ALA A 142 -5.35 -36.24 4.13
CA ALA A 142 -6.12 -35.43 5.10
C ALA A 142 -7.63 -35.80 5.09
N GLY A 143 -8.10 -36.54 4.10
CA GLY A 143 -9.50 -36.93 3.92
C GLY A 143 -9.95 -36.70 2.49
N LYS A 144 -11.24 -36.87 2.22
CA LYS A 144 -11.82 -36.62 0.91
C LYS A 144 -12.26 -35.18 0.76
N CYS A 145 -11.88 -34.52 -0.34
CA CYS A 145 -12.28 -33.17 -0.65
C CYS A 145 -13.82 -33.09 -0.79
N PRO A 146 -14.50 -32.17 -0.07
CA PRO A 146 -15.92 -31.93 -0.26
C PRO A 146 -16.25 -31.43 -1.68
N ASP A 147 -17.41 -31.86 -2.18
CA ASP A 147 -17.99 -31.36 -3.44
C ASP A 147 -18.89 -30.17 -3.12
N THR A 148 -18.55 -28.97 -3.60
CA THR A 148 -19.27 -27.74 -3.25
C THR A 148 -20.74 -27.73 -3.66
N ARG A 149 -21.11 -28.37 -4.78
CA ARG A 149 -22.50 -28.52 -5.20
C ARG A 149 -23.32 -29.38 -4.26
N ARG A 150 -22.72 -30.48 -3.76
CA ARG A 150 -23.39 -31.47 -2.90
C ARG A 150 -23.29 -31.07 -1.43
N ASP A 151 -22.11 -30.63 -0.99
CA ASP A 151 -21.74 -30.53 0.41
C ASP A 151 -21.74 -29.05 0.89
N GLY A 152 -21.71 -28.08 -0.05
CA GLY A 152 -21.68 -26.64 0.18
C GLY A 152 -20.29 -26.08 0.39
N TYR A 153 -20.10 -24.78 0.09
CA TYR A 153 -18.83 -24.07 0.22
C TYR A 153 -18.27 -24.05 1.65
N GLY A 154 -19.14 -23.97 2.68
CA GLY A 154 -18.68 -23.99 4.07
C GLY A 154 -17.83 -25.20 4.42
N LYS A 155 -18.25 -26.41 4.01
CA LYS A 155 -17.47 -27.63 4.26
C LYS A 155 -16.17 -27.68 3.45
N TYR A 156 -16.19 -27.11 2.24
CA TYR A 156 -14.97 -27.01 1.42
C TYR A 156 -13.97 -26.08 2.11
N ILE A 157 -14.39 -24.89 2.52
CA ILE A 157 -13.55 -23.90 3.23
C ILE A 157 -12.96 -24.50 4.51
N ASP A 158 -13.79 -25.18 5.34
CA ASP A 158 -13.30 -25.87 6.55
C ASP A 158 -12.24 -26.94 6.21
N PHE A 159 -12.39 -27.63 5.10
CA PHE A 159 -11.43 -28.65 4.67
C PHE A 159 -10.12 -28.03 4.18
N VAL A 160 -10.19 -27.01 3.30
CA VAL A 160 -8.99 -26.43 2.67
C VAL A 160 -8.23 -25.47 3.59
N SER A 161 -8.83 -25.00 4.69
CA SER A 161 -8.14 -24.23 5.73
C SER A 161 -6.95 -24.98 6.35
N GLN A 162 -6.90 -26.32 6.18
CA GLN A 162 -5.77 -27.15 6.62
C GLN A 162 -4.55 -27.07 5.68
N PHE A 163 -4.71 -26.57 4.45
CA PHE A 163 -3.64 -26.59 3.45
C PHE A 163 -2.38 -25.83 3.88
N PRO A 164 -2.45 -24.60 4.42
CA PRO A 164 -1.26 -23.85 4.81
C PRO A 164 -0.40 -24.54 5.86
N VAL A 165 -1.01 -25.33 6.75
CA VAL A 165 -0.31 -26.06 7.82
C VAL A 165 -0.01 -27.52 7.49
N ASN A 166 -0.40 -28.01 6.31
CA ASN A 166 -0.14 -29.39 5.87
C ASN A 166 1.12 -29.47 5.01
N GLU A 167 2.27 -29.78 5.64
CA GLU A 167 3.57 -29.85 4.96
C GLU A 167 3.58 -30.82 3.77
N LYS A 168 2.91 -31.98 3.90
CA LYS A 168 2.88 -32.97 2.82
C LYS A 168 2.08 -32.46 1.61
N ALA A 169 0.97 -31.77 1.82
CA ALA A 169 0.20 -31.18 0.74
C ALA A 169 1.00 -30.08 0.01
N LYS A 170 1.67 -29.20 0.76
CA LYS A 170 2.56 -28.16 0.21
C LYS A 170 3.73 -28.77 -0.58
N GLU A 171 4.36 -29.85 -0.08
CA GLU A 171 5.46 -30.52 -0.79
C GLU A 171 4.99 -31.11 -2.12
N LEU A 172 3.81 -31.77 -2.17
CA LEU A 172 3.23 -32.28 -3.41
C LEU A 172 2.97 -31.12 -4.40
N TYR A 173 2.46 -29.99 -3.93
CA TYR A 173 2.26 -28.80 -4.75
C TYR A 173 3.59 -28.23 -5.27
N TRP A 174 4.60 -28.07 -4.44
CA TRP A 174 5.91 -27.56 -4.89
C TRP A 174 6.60 -28.47 -5.90
N ASN A 175 6.37 -29.79 -5.85
CA ASN A 175 6.84 -30.73 -6.87
C ASN A 175 6.14 -30.51 -8.22
N HIS A 176 4.82 -30.23 -8.21
CA HIS A 176 4.07 -29.84 -9.40
C HIS A 176 4.56 -28.51 -9.97
N LEU A 177 4.68 -27.50 -9.13
CA LEU A 177 5.18 -26.16 -9.50
C LEU A 177 6.56 -26.28 -10.18
N ARG A 178 7.50 -27.00 -9.56
CA ARG A 178 8.82 -27.24 -10.13
C ARG A 178 8.74 -27.87 -11.52
N PHE A 179 7.96 -28.92 -11.66
CA PHE A 179 7.82 -29.65 -12.92
C PHE A 179 7.31 -28.77 -14.07
N ILE A 180 6.28 -27.94 -13.83
CA ILE A 180 5.70 -27.08 -14.86
C ILE A 180 6.65 -25.93 -15.21
N VAL A 181 7.21 -25.25 -14.21
CA VAL A 181 8.11 -24.10 -14.45
C VAL A 181 9.38 -24.57 -15.18
N GLU A 182 10.03 -25.66 -14.76
CA GLU A 182 11.22 -26.22 -15.44
C GLU A 182 10.94 -26.57 -16.90
N ARG A 183 9.72 -27.05 -17.21
CA ARG A 183 9.35 -27.50 -18.55
C ARG A 183 9.08 -26.37 -19.53
N PHE A 184 8.56 -25.22 -19.06
CA PHE A 184 8.07 -24.17 -19.95
C PHE A 184 8.81 -22.82 -19.84
N LYS A 185 9.72 -22.64 -18.89
CA LYS A 185 10.43 -21.38 -18.62
C LYS A 185 11.13 -20.74 -19.82
N ASP A 186 11.45 -21.49 -20.85
CA ASP A 186 12.17 -20.98 -22.02
C ASP A 186 11.24 -20.38 -23.09
N SER A 187 9.90 -20.43 -22.89
CA SER A 187 8.94 -19.85 -23.83
C SER A 187 8.88 -18.34 -23.71
N LYS A 188 9.04 -17.66 -24.85
CA LYS A 188 8.94 -16.19 -24.94
C LYS A 188 7.51 -15.68 -24.81
N ALA A 189 6.51 -16.55 -24.91
CA ALA A 189 5.10 -16.19 -24.73
C ALA A 189 4.72 -16.03 -23.25
N ILE A 190 5.54 -16.46 -22.30
CA ILE A 190 5.24 -16.27 -20.88
C ILE A 190 5.44 -14.79 -20.54
N TYR A 191 4.39 -14.17 -19.97
CA TYR A 191 4.45 -12.87 -19.34
C TYR A 191 4.89 -13.00 -17.88
N SER A 192 4.20 -13.88 -17.13
CA SER A 192 4.50 -14.11 -15.72
C SER A 192 3.99 -15.47 -15.25
N TRP A 193 4.54 -15.92 -14.13
CA TRP A 193 4.04 -17.05 -13.35
C TRP A 193 3.18 -16.57 -12.21
N GLN A 194 2.03 -17.22 -11.98
CA GLN A 194 1.23 -17.03 -10.79
C GLN A 194 1.22 -18.28 -9.92
N ILE A 195 1.41 -18.11 -8.62
CA ILE A 195 1.47 -19.22 -7.67
C ILE A 195 0.18 -20.03 -7.72
N ALA A 196 -0.98 -19.35 -7.64
CA ALA A 196 -2.28 -20.02 -7.76
C ALA A 196 -3.35 -19.04 -8.24
N ASN A 197 -4.51 -19.55 -8.68
CA ASN A 197 -5.73 -18.78 -8.75
C ASN A 197 -6.29 -18.60 -7.35
N GLU A 198 -6.50 -17.34 -6.95
CA GLU A 198 -7.12 -16.94 -5.69
C GLU A 198 -6.60 -17.67 -4.43
N PRO A 199 -5.25 -17.73 -4.24
CA PRO A 199 -4.71 -18.36 -3.05
C PRO A 199 -5.22 -17.67 -1.79
N ARG A 200 -5.76 -18.46 -0.84
CA ARG A 200 -6.32 -17.99 0.43
C ARG A 200 -5.84 -18.82 1.61
N CYS A 201 -5.83 -18.19 2.79
CA CYS A 201 -5.59 -18.86 4.05
C CYS A 201 -6.81 -19.66 4.54
N PHE A 202 -8.02 -19.17 4.27
CA PHE A 202 -9.30 -19.68 4.78
C PHE A 202 -9.35 -19.77 6.31
N SER A 203 -8.62 -18.92 7.03
CA SER A 203 -8.54 -18.90 8.47
C SER A 203 -8.14 -17.53 9.01
N SER A 204 -8.81 -17.10 10.09
CA SER A 204 -8.42 -15.91 10.85
C SER A 204 -7.36 -16.21 11.92
N GLU A 205 -6.99 -17.48 12.12
CA GLU A 205 -5.98 -17.86 13.11
C GLU A 205 -4.58 -17.47 12.65
N ARG A 206 -3.83 -16.74 13.49
CA ARG A 206 -2.51 -16.23 13.17
C ARG A 206 -1.52 -17.32 12.73
N THR A 207 -1.56 -18.50 13.38
CA THR A 207 -0.70 -19.63 13.01
C THR A 207 -0.93 -20.08 11.57
N ASN A 208 -2.18 -20.12 11.11
CA ASN A 208 -2.53 -20.48 9.73
C ASN A 208 -2.09 -19.37 8.77
N GLN A 209 -2.30 -18.11 9.14
CA GLN A 209 -1.85 -16.96 8.34
C GLN A 209 -0.33 -16.91 8.19
N ASP A 210 0.42 -17.15 9.26
CA ASP A 210 1.90 -17.23 9.21
C ASP A 210 2.38 -18.38 8.31
N ALA A 211 1.76 -19.56 8.42
CA ALA A 211 2.04 -20.68 7.54
C ALA A 211 1.67 -20.40 6.08
N PHE A 212 0.60 -19.64 5.83
CA PHE A 212 0.20 -19.24 4.49
C PHE A 212 1.18 -18.24 3.86
N VAL A 213 1.63 -17.24 4.62
CA VAL A 213 2.67 -16.32 4.17
C VAL A 213 3.96 -17.07 3.83
N ASP A 214 4.42 -17.99 4.68
CA ASP A 214 5.58 -18.85 4.40
C ASP A 214 5.40 -19.68 3.12
N PHE A 215 4.21 -20.25 2.91
CA PHE A 215 3.89 -20.99 1.70
C PHE A 215 4.01 -20.14 0.43
N ILE A 216 3.45 -18.94 0.43
CA ILE A 216 3.52 -18.00 -0.71
C ILE A 216 4.96 -17.58 -0.97
N TRP A 217 5.70 -17.17 0.06
CA TRP A 217 7.09 -16.72 -0.07
C TRP A 217 8.00 -17.84 -0.59
N ARG A 218 7.89 -19.03 -0.04
CA ARG A 218 8.67 -20.19 -0.50
C ARG A 218 8.30 -20.62 -1.92
N SER A 219 7.04 -20.49 -2.32
CA SER A 219 6.61 -20.76 -3.69
C SER A 219 7.20 -19.77 -4.68
N ALA A 220 7.17 -18.46 -4.36
CA ALA A 220 7.79 -17.42 -5.17
C ALA A 220 9.31 -17.63 -5.30
N ALA A 221 10.01 -17.86 -4.19
CA ALA A 221 11.44 -18.14 -4.18
C ALA A 221 11.81 -19.38 -4.99
N LEU A 222 10.97 -20.44 -4.95
CA LEU A 222 11.16 -21.64 -5.74
C LEU A 222 11.03 -21.36 -7.23
N ILE A 223 9.99 -20.62 -7.66
CA ILE A 223 9.84 -20.20 -9.07
C ILE A 223 11.07 -19.39 -9.50
N ARG A 224 11.45 -18.36 -8.72
CA ARG A 224 12.61 -17.51 -9.02
C ARG A 224 13.92 -18.30 -9.15
N SER A 225 14.11 -19.36 -8.35
CA SER A 225 15.30 -20.21 -8.42
C SER A 225 15.38 -21.04 -9.71
N ILE A 226 14.25 -21.30 -10.35
CA ILE A 226 14.14 -22.09 -11.59
C ILE A 226 14.13 -21.18 -12.81
N ASP A 227 13.38 -20.10 -12.71
CA ASP A 227 13.19 -19.09 -13.75
C ASP A 227 13.48 -17.69 -13.18
N PRO A 228 14.71 -17.20 -13.35
CA PRO A 228 15.08 -15.87 -12.88
C PRO A 228 14.65 -14.72 -13.83
N VAL A 229 14.03 -15.05 -14.97
CA VAL A 229 13.71 -14.07 -16.03
C VAL A 229 12.28 -13.57 -15.97
N HIS A 230 11.30 -14.49 -15.91
CA HIS A 230 9.89 -14.11 -15.95
C HIS A 230 9.40 -13.59 -14.60
N PRO A 231 8.56 -12.56 -14.59
CA PRO A 231 7.93 -12.05 -13.37
C PRO A 231 7.11 -13.12 -12.64
N VAL A 232 6.99 -12.94 -11.32
CA VAL A 232 6.18 -13.80 -10.44
C VAL A 232 5.16 -12.96 -9.71
N SER A 233 3.93 -13.46 -9.61
CA SER A 233 2.87 -12.86 -8.82
C SER A 233 2.09 -13.91 -8.03
N THR A 234 1.30 -13.47 -7.06
CA THR A 234 0.56 -14.38 -6.18
C THR A 234 -0.66 -15.00 -6.85
N GLY A 235 -1.43 -14.22 -7.62
CA GLY A 235 -2.75 -14.54 -8.16
C GLY A 235 -3.89 -14.34 -7.16
N THR A 236 -3.65 -13.62 -6.04
CA THR A 236 -4.67 -13.34 -5.00
C THR A 236 -5.68 -12.28 -5.44
N GLU A 237 -6.85 -12.29 -4.81
CA GLU A 237 -7.89 -11.27 -5.04
C GLU A 237 -7.54 -9.90 -4.38
N GLY A 238 -6.46 -9.81 -3.60
CA GLY A 238 -6.16 -8.64 -2.77
C GLY A 238 -6.69 -8.80 -1.34
N ARG A 239 -7.21 -7.71 -0.75
CA ARG A 239 -7.77 -7.75 0.62
C ARG A 239 -8.89 -8.78 0.79
N MET A 240 -9.76 -8.92 -0.21
CA MET A 240 -10.85 -9.91 -0.16
C MET A 240 -10.32 -11.35 -0.10
N GLY A 241 -9.25 -11.65 -0.81
CA GLY A 241 -8.54 -12.95 -0.76
C GLY A 241 -7.62 -13.12 0.44
N SER A 242 -7.47 -12.09 1.28
CA SER A 242 -6.63 -12.08 2.48
C SER A 242 -7.48 -11.96 3.76
N GLU A 243 -8.57 -12.69 3.84
CA GLU A 243 -9.49 -12.73 5.00
C GLU A 243 -10.03 -11.33 5.40
N LEU A 244 -10.23 -10.43 4.43
CA LEU A 244 -10.60 -9.02 4.60
C LEU A 244 -9.54 -8.20 5.36
N ASP A 245 -8.33 -8.73 5.55
CA ASP A 245 -7.25 -8.10 6.29
C ASP A 245 -6.17 -7.55 5.33
N MET A 246 -6.11 -6.21 5.22
CA MET A 246 -5.09 -5.53 4.40
C MET A 246 -3.65 -5.79 4.90
N ARG A 247 -3.45 -6.06 6.20
CA ARG A 247 -2.13 -6.38 6.76
C ARG A 247 -1.66 -7.77 6.31
N LEU A 248 -2.59 -8.74 6.19
CA LEU A 248 -2.24 -10.05 5.63
C LEU A 248 -1.85 -9.91 4.16
N PHE A 249 -2.61 -9.12 3.38
CA PHE A 249 -2.26 -8.84 1.98
C PHE A 249 -0.89 -8.15 1.85
N GLU A 250 -0.60 -7.17 2.68
CA GLU A 250 0.69 -6.49 2.74
C GLU A 250 1.85 -7.47 2.99
N ARG A 251 1.71 -8.36 3.98
CA ARG A 251 2.71 -9.41 4.27
C ARG A 251 2.98 -10.34 3.09
N LEU A 252 1.97 -10.64 2.27
CA LEU A 252 2.16 -11.39 1.03
C LEU A 252 2.91 -10.56 -0.02
N ALA A 253 2.55 -9.29 -0.12
CA ALA A 253 3.07 -8.33 -1.09
C ALA A 253 4.54 -7.92 -0.81
N GLU A 254 5.00 -7.95 0.45
CA GLU A 254 6.38 -7.65 0.85
C GLU A 254 7.40 -8.68 0.37
N CYS A 255 6.95 -9.85 -0.12
CA CYS A 255 7.86 -10.88 -0.66
C CYS A 255 8.75 -10.28 -1.76
N PRO A 256 10.10 -10.39 -1.64
CA PRO A 256 11.03 -9.81 -2.62
C PRO A 256 10.98 -10.52 -3.99
N ASP A 257 10.51 -11.77 -4.03
CA ASP A 257 10.37 -12.56 -5.25
C ASP A 257 9.02 -12.37 -5.95
N ILE A 258 8.13 -11.53 -5.43
CA ILE A 258 6.89 -11.09 -6.07
C ILE A 258 7.15 -9.76 -6.77
N ASP A 259 7.01 -9.72 -8.10
CA ASP A 259 7.34 -8.57 -8.92
C ASP A 259 6.21 -7.55 -9.04
N TYR A 260 4.96 -7.99 -9.05
CA TYR A 260 3.77 -7.13 -9.11
C TYR A 260 2.62 -7.71 -8.31
N LEU A 261 1.69 -6.86 -7.90
CA LEU A 261 0.54 -7.23 -7.09
C LEU A 261 -0.66 -7.57 -7.97
N ASN A 262 -1.54 -8.44 -7.45
CA ASN A 262 -2.79 -8.79 -8.10
C ASN A 262 -3.98 -8.38 -7.25
N ILE A 263 -5.06 -7.98 -7.92
CA ILE A 263 -6.40 -7.93 -7.34
C ILE A 263 -7.41 -8.54 -8.31
N HIS A 264 -8.47 -9.10 -7.75
CA HIS A 264 -9.69 -9.45 -8.48
C HIS A 264 -10.82 -8.54 -7.98
N ILE A 265 -11.83 -8.29 -8.82
CA ILE A 265 -12.96 -7.45 -8.46
C ILE A 265 -14.26 -8.11 -8.89
N TRP A 266 -15.03 -8.61 -7.94
CA TRP A 266 -16.22 -9.40 -8.13
C TRP A 266 -17.46 -8.77 -7.47
N PRO A 267 -18.10 -7.75 -8.07
CA PRO A 267 -19.22 -7.05 -7.47
C PRO A 267 -20.38 -7.96 -7.04
N LEU A 268 -20.71 -8.97 -7.84
CA LEU A 268 -21.78 -9.93 -7.53
C LEU A 268 -21.41 -10.82 -6.33
N ASN A 269 -20.20 -11.40 -6.35
CA ASN A 269 -19.76 -12.35 -5.32
C ASN A 269 -19.56 -11.66 -3.96
N TRP A 270 -19.23 -10.36 -3.97
CA TRP A 270 -19.01 -9.56 -2.77
C TRP A 270 -20.26 -8.78 -2.33
N SER A 271 -21.41 -9.07 -2.93
CA SER A 271 -22.71 -8.44 -2.60
C SER A 271 -22.72 -6.90 -2.78
N TRP A 272 -21.89 -6.38 -3.69
CA TRP A 272 -21.99 -4.98 -4.11
C TRP A 272 -23.12 -4.76 -5.10
N ILE A 273 -23.55 -5.83 -5.78
CA ILE A 273 -24.75 -5.88 -6.61
C ILE A 273 -25.57 -7.12 -6.30
N HIS A 274 -26.85 -7.10 -6.67
CA HIS A 274 -27.80 -8.21 -6.47
C HIS A 274 -28.34 -8.68 -7.82
N ARG A 275 -28.75 -9.95 -7.86
CA ARG A 275 -29.27 -10.57 -9.09
C ARG A 275 -30.50 -9.88 -9.65
N GLU A 276 -31.30 -9.28 -8.74
CA GLU A 276 -32.58 -8.62 -9.07
C GLU A 276 -32.42 -7.15 -9.47
N SER A 277 -31.22 -6.56 -9.33
CA SER A 277 -30.95 -5.12 -9.51
C SER A 277 -29.61 -4.81 -10.18
N VAL A 278 -29.21 -5.64 -11.17
CA VAL A 278 -27.90 -5.55 -11.83
C VAL A 278 -27.63 -4.14 -12.36
N GLU A 279 -28.61 -3.51 -13.02
CA GLU A 279 -28.49 -2.19 -13.61
C GLU A 279 -28.58 -1.07 -12.55
N GLU A 280 -29.47 -1.22 -11.57
CA GLU A 280 -29.69 -0.23 -10.54
C GLU A 280 -28.52 -0.12 -9.55
N ASP A 281 -27.84 -1.25 -9.29
CA ASP A 281 -26.73 -1.31 -8.36
C ASP A 281 -25.39 -0.85 -8.98
N LEU A 282 -25.31 -0.64 -10.31
CA LEU A 282 -24.07 -0.29 -11.02
C LEU A 282 -23.34 0.93 -10.41
N PRO A 283 -24.01 2.05 -10.04
CA PRO A 283 -23.30 3.18 -9.44
C PRO A 283 -22.66 2.87 -8.08
N ALA A 284 -23.24 1.94 -7.32
CA ALA A 284 -22.68 1.48 -6.05
C ALA A 284 -21.46 0.58 -6.29
N ALA A 285 -21.56 -0.35 -7.25
CA ALA A 285 -20.46 -1.21 -7.65
C ALA A 285 -19.23 -0.39 -8.10
N ILE A 286 -19.43 0.66 -8.90
CA ILE A 286 -18.37 1.56 -9.36
C ILE A 286 -17.67 2.23 -8.17
N ARG A 287 -18.41 2.78 -7.21
CA ARG A 287 -17.81 3.42 -6.01
C ARG A 287 -17.01 2.46 -5.16
N GLU A 288 -17.50 1.23 -4.94
CA GLU A 288 -16.76 0.21 -4.19
C GLU A 288 -15.51 -0.26 -4.96
N THR A 289 -15.61 -0.37 -6.28
CA THR A 289 -14.49 -0.69 -7.16
C THR A 289 -13.39 0.38 -7.07
N ASP A 290 -13.74 1.67 -7.13
CA ASP A 290 -12.79 2.77 -6.99
C ASP A 290 -12.07 2.72 -5.64
N ARG A 291 -12.83 2.58 -4.55
CA ARG A 291 -12.26 2.44 -3.20
C ARG A 291 -11.28 1.26 -3.11
N TYR A 292 -11.65 0.13 -3.70
CA TYR A 292 -10.85 -1.07 -3.69
C TYR A 292 -9.54 -0.89 -4.48
N ILE A 293 -9.61 -0.31 -5.68
CA ILE A 293 -8.43 -0.01 -6.50
C ILE A 293 -7.52 0.99 -5.76
N ASP A 294 -8.07 2.07 -5.21
CA ASP A 294 -7.29 3.13 -4.56
C ASP A 294 -6.57 2.63 -3.29
N GLU A 295 -7.22 1.79 -2.47
CA GLU A 295 -6.64 1.15 -1.29
C GLU A 295 -5.41 0.28 -1.66
N HIS A 296 -5.54 -0.53 -2.71
CA HIS A 296 -4.46 -1.41 -3.17
C HIS A 296 -3.36 -0.66 -3.91
N ALA A 297 -3.71 0.38 -4.69
CA ALA A 297 -2.73 1.23 -5.35
C ALA A 297 -1.87 2.01 -4.36
N ALA A 298 -2.44 2.45 -3.23
CA ALA A 298 -1.68 3.08 -2.15
C ALA A 298 -0.63 2.13 -1.55
N LEU A 299 -0.99 0.85 -1.34
CA LEU A 299 -0.03 -0.17 -0.90
C LEU A 299 1.03 -0.45 -1.98
N ALA A 300 0.61 -0.64 -3.24
CA ALA A 300 1.53 -0.89 -4.35
C ALA A 300 2.57 0.23 -4.49
N ARG A 301 2.14 1.49 -4.38
CA ARG A 301 3.02 2.68 -4.37
C ARG A 301 4.05 2.61 -3.25
N ARG A 302 3.62 2.29 -2.02
CA ARG A 302 4.50 2.16 -0.86
C ARG A 302 5.54 1.06 -1.04
N LEU A 303 5.13 -0.08 -1.61
CA LEU A 303 6.02 -1.21 -1.90
C LEU A 303 6.79 -1.05 -3.24
N ARG A 304 6.57 0.05 -3.98
CA ARG A 304 7.18 0.31 -5.30
C ARG A 304 6.93 -0.81 -6.30
N LYS A 305 5.73 -1.37 -6.27
CA LYS A 305 5.27 -2.42 -7.18
C LYS A 305 4.12 -1.91 -8.03
N LYS A 306 3.98 -2.47 -9.23
CA LYS A 306 2.78 -2.25 -10.04
C LYS A 306 1.68 -3.20 -9.57
N ILE A 307 0.44 -2.94 -10.01
CA ILE A 307 -0.74 -3.75 -9.71
C ILE A 307 -1.49 -4.09 -11.00
N VAL A 308 -2.02 -5.30 -11.09
CA VAL A 308 -2.87 -5.74 -12.19
C VAL A 308 -4.21 -6.23 -11.65
N ILE A 309 -5.31 -5.76 -12.25
CA ILE A 309 -6.64 -6.34 -12.02
C ILE A 309 -6.73 -7.61 -12.86
N GLU A 310 -6.41 -8.77 -12.25
CA GLU A 310 -6.31 -10.04 -12.99
C GLU A 310 -7.65 -10.68 -13.31
N GLU A 311 -8.68 -10.32 -12.55
CA GLU A 311 -10.06 -10.71 -12.82
C GLU A 311 -11.01 -9.57 -12.47
N PHE A 312 -11.96 -9.33 -13.35
CA PHE A 312 -13.16 -8.57 -13.05
C PHE A 312 -14.27 -8.99 -14.01
N GLY A 313 -15.49 -8.96 -13.53
CA GLY A 313 -16.65 -9.33 -14.33
C GLY A 313 -17.90 -8.55 -13.91
N TYR A 314 -18.86 -8.51 -14.80
CA TYR A 314 -20.18 -7.94 -14.53
C TYR A 314 -21.24 -8.72 -15.30
N PRO A 315 -22.40 -9.08 -14.67
CA PRO A 315 -23.45 -9.85 -15.35
C PRO A 315 -24.06 -9.11 -16.55
N ARG A 316 -24.78 -9.84 -17.38
CA ARG A 316 -25.62 -9.24 -18.43
C ARG A 316 -26.84 -8.55 -17.81
N ASP A 317 -27.43 -7.62 -18.56
CA ASP A 317 -28.65 -6.91 -18.14
C ASP A 317 -29.76 -7.90 -17.77
N GLY A 318 -30.51 -7.58 -16.72
CA GLY A 318 -31.54 -8.45 -16.19
C GLY A 318 -31.06 -9.81 -15.66
N PHE A 319 -29.78 -9.96 -15.40
CA PHE A 319 -29.15 -11.21 -14.95
C PHE A 319 -29.34 -12.38 -15.96
N GLU A 320 -29.32 -12.06 -17.27
CA GLU A 320 -29.44 -13.06 -18.34
C GLU A 320 -28.12 -13.77 -18.61
N PHE A 321 -28.16 -15.03 -19.05
CA PHE A 321 -26.97 -15.83 -19.39
C PHE A 321 -26.79 -16.09 -20.87
N ARG A 322 -27.83 -15.86 -21.68
CA ARG A 322 -27.82 -16.23 -23.09
C ARG A 322 -26.88 -15.35 -23.90
N LYS A 323 -26.10 -15.99 -24.76
CA LYS A 323 -25.30 -15.33 -25.79
C LYS A 323 -26.18 -14.39 -26.62
N GLY A 324 -25.77 -13.11 -26.73
CA GLY A 324 -26.50 -12.07 -27.43
C GLY A 324 -27.57 -11.33 -26.62
N SER A 325 -27.78 -11.66 -25.32
CA SER A 325 -28.57 -10.78 -24.43
C SER A 325 -27.85 -9.46 -24.18
N PRO A 326 -28.60 -8.37 -23.86
CA PRO A 326 -28.01 -7.05 -23.65
C PRO A 326 -26.91 -7.03 -22.58
N THR A 327 -25.94 -6.09 -22.75
CA THR A 327 -24.77 -5.96 -21.90
C THR A 327 -24.49 -4.52 -21.45
N SER A 328 -25.53 -3.66 -21.40
CA SER A 328 -25.34 -2.22 -21.17
C SER A 328 -24.69 -1.91 -19.80
N ALA A 329 -25.09 -2.62 -18.73
CA ALA A 329 -24.48 -2.44 -17.42
C ALA A 329 -23.02 -2.96 -17.39
N ARG A 330 -22.77 -4.13 -18.00
CA ARG A 330 -21.42 -4.66 -18.20
C ARG A 330 -20.54 -3.69 -18.98
N ASP A 331 -21.01 -3.17 -20.08
CA ASP A 331 -20.24 -2.27 -20.94
C ASP A 331 -19.89 -0.98 -20.19
N ALA A 332 -20.80 -0.44 -19.40
CA ALA A 332 -20.54 0.73 -18.57
C ALA A 332 -19.51 0.43 -17.46
N TYR A 333 -19.60 -0.73 -16.81
CA TYR A 333 -18.64 -1.15 -15.80
C TYR A 333 -17.24 -1.37 -16.40
N TYR A 334 -17.15 -2.04 -17.55
CA TYR A 334 -15.88 -2.26 -18.26
C TYR A 334 -15.24 -0.96 -18.72
N SER A 335 -16.07 -0.02 -19.27
CA SER A 335 -15.59 1.33 -19.63
C SER A 335 -14.91 2.01 -18.47
N HIS A 336 -15.52 1.95 -17.28
CA HIS A 336 -14.97 2.54 -16.07
C HIS A 336 -13.60 1.94 -15.70
N ILE A 337 -13.45 0.60 -15.69
CA ILE A 337 -12.15 -0.06 -15.43
C ILE A 337 -11.08 0.37 -16.45
N PHE A 338 -11.43 0.42 -17.74
CA PHE A 338 -10.49 0.82 -18.80
C PHE A 338 -10.10 2.30 -18.69
N GLU A 339 -11.02 3.16 -18.27
CA GLU A 339 -10.73 4.57 -17.97
C GLU A 339 -9.76 4.71 -16.80
N ARG A 340 -9.96 3.98 -15.69
CA ARG A 340 -9.03 3.93 -14.55
C ARG A 340 -7.62 3.47 -14.95
N LEU A 341 -7.51 2.47 -15.82
CA LEU A 341 -6.24 2.01 -16.37
C LEU A 341 -5.56 3.09 -17.21
N THR A 342 -6.32 3.72 -18.13
CA THR A 342 -5.79 4.80 -18.98
C THR A 342 -5.29 5.98 -18.14
N GLU A 343 -6.07 6.40 -17.16
CA GLU A 343 -5.65 7.47 -16.22
C GLU A 343 -4.36 7.11 -15.46
N SER A 344 -4.24 5.85 -15.00
CA SER A 344 -3.02 5.38 -14.35
C SER A 344 -1.82 5.48 -15.29
N ALA A 345 -1.95 5.04 -16.54
CA ALA A 345 -0.91 5.15 -17.55
C ALA A 345 -0.49 6.61 -17.80
N GLU A 346 -1.46 7.49 -17.96
CA GLU A 346 -1.25 8.93 -18.20
C GLU A 346 -0.51 9.62 -17.05
N LYS A 347 -0.80 9.20 -15.81
CA LYS A 347 -0.29 9.84 -14.59
C LYS A 347 0.93 9.14 -13.99
N GLY A 348 1.41 8.03 -14.60
CA GLY A 348 2.47 7.20 -14.03
C GLY A 348 2.06 6.53 -12.71
N GLY A 349 0.79 6.11 -12.64
CA GLY A 349 0.22 5.42 -11.49
C GLY A 349 0.66 3.95 -11.38
N GLU A 350 0.06 3.24 -10.44
CA GLU A 350 0.45 1.89 -10.08
C GLU A 350 -0.29 0.81 -10.90
N LEU A 351 -1.47 1.13 -11.47
CA LEU A 351 -2.27 0.18 -12.25
C LEU A 351 -1.62 -0.03 -13.63
N LEU A 352 -1.10 -1.26 -13.85
CA LEU A 352 -0.37 -1.64 -15.06
C LEU A 352 -1.25 -2.30 -16.10
N GLY A 353 -2.26 -3.07 -15.70
CA GLY A 353 -3.09 -3.81 -16.63
C GLY A 353 -4.37 -4.32 -16.01
N CYS A 354 -5.23 -4.87 -16.87
CA CYS A 354 -6.43 -5.56 -16.44
C CYS A 354 -6.77 -6.73 -17.37
N ASN A 355 -7.27 -7.84 -16.80
CA ASN A 355 -7.77 -9.00 -17.53
C ASN A 355 -9.23 -9.24 -17.14
N PHE A 356 -10.17 -9.02 -18.06
CA PHE A 356 -11.59 -9.30 -17.78
C PHE A 356 -11.84 -10.81 -17.70
N TRP A 357 -12.80 -11.20 -16.89
CA TRP A 357 -13.31 -12.56 -16.82
C TRP A 357 -14.61 -12.65 -17.61
N GLY A 358 -14.73 -13.49 -18.60
CA GLY A 358 -13.70 -14.36 -19.20
C GLY A 358 -14.00 -14.47 -20.68
N TRP A 359 -13.06 -14.97 -21.46
CA TRP A 359 -13.23 -15.06 -22.92
C TRP A 359 -14.17 -16.20 -23.29
N GLY A 360 -15.36 -15.87 -23.78
CA GLY A 360 -16.33 -16.81 -24.38
C GLY A 360 -16.14 -16.97 -25.89
N GLY A 361 -15.66 -15.89 -26.53
CA GLY A 361 -15.24 -15.88 -27.93
C GLY A 361 -16.24 -16.46 -28.91
N LEU A 362 -15.81 -17.50 -29.60
CA LEU A 362 -16.59 -18.22 -30.63
C LEU A 362 -17.36 -19.41 -30.08
N ALA A 363 -17.27 -19.75 -28.78
CA ALA A 363 -17.94 -20.89 -28.17
C ALA A 363 -19.41 -21.00 -28.58
N ALA A 364 -19.86 -22.21 -28.86
CA ALA A 364 -21.27 -22.54 -29.02
C ALA A 364 -21.88 -22.76 -27.64
N GLN A 365 -22.68 -21.80 -27.16
CA GLN A 365 -23.42 -21.98 -25.92
C GLN A 365 -24.55 -22.98 -26.11
N ASN A 366 -24.63 -24.02 -25.26
CA ASN A 366 -25.76 -24.92 -25.23
C ASN A 366 -26.92 -24.28 -24.47
N PRO A 367 -28.06 -23.96 -25.14
CA PRO A 367 -29.15 -23.24 -24.48
C PRO A 367 -29.93 -24.09 -23.46
N ASP A 368 -29.76 -25.40 -23.47
CA ASP A 368 -30.45 -26.34 -22.56
C ASP A 368 -29.64 -26.60 -21.28
N HIS A 369 -28.34 -26.18 -21.24
CA HIS A 369 -27.44 -26.38 -20.11
C HIS A 369 -27.13 -25.03 -19.42
N ILE A 370 -27.58 -24.88 -18.18
CA ILE A 370 -27.16 -23.74 -17.32
C ILE A 370 -25.70 -23.95 -16.86
N TRP A 371 -25.36 -25.20 -16.57
CA TRP A 371 -24.03 -25.61 -16.13
C TRP A 371 -23.34 -26.37 -17.27
N TRP A 372 -22.02 -26.29 -17.32
CA TRP A 372 -21.24 -27.02 -18.29
C TRP A 372 -21.41 -28.57 -18.10
N GLU A 373 -21.65 -29.29 -19.18
CA GLU A 373 -21.70 -30.73 -19.23
C GLU A 373 -20.70 -31.32 -20.27
N PRO A 374 -20.26 -32.60 -20.10
CA PRO A 374 -19.33 -33.20 -21.06
C PRO A 374 -19.88 -33.20 -22.49
N GLY A 375 -19.15 -32.52 -23.38
CA GLY A 375 -19.55 -32.32 -24.78
C GLY A 375 -19.94 -30.90 -25.11
N ASP A 376 -20.13 -30.04 -24.12
CA ASP A 376 -20.31 -28.62 -24.33
C ASP A 376 -18.95 -27.94 -24.60
N ASP A 377 -18.98 -26.83 -25.33
CA ASP A 377 -17.81 -25.97 -25.48
C ASP A 377 -17.45 -25.31 -24.16
N TYR A 378 -16.15 -25.22 -23.84
CA TYR A 378 -15.68 -24.33 -22.80
C TYR A 378 -15.82 -22.86 -23.25
N CYS A 379 -16.22 -22.00 -22.30
CA CYS A 379 -16.28 -20.55 -22.46
C CYS A 379 -15.58 -19.84 -21.28
N GLY A 380 -15.81 -18.57 -21.08
CA GLY A 380 -15.20 -17.81 -19.98
C GLY A 380 -15.61 -18.33 -18.58
N ASP A 381 -16.86 -18.80 -18.45
CA ASP A 381 -17.37 -19.32 -17.18
C ASP A 381 -16.95 -20.79 -17.02
N PRO A 382 -16.26 -21.16 -15.92
CA PRO A 382 -15.85 -22.54 -15.68
C PRO A 382 -17.04 -23.42 -15.26
N SER A 383 -16.79 -24.74 -15.11
CA SER A 383 -17.86 -25.75 -14.96
C SER A 383 -18.77 -25.57 -13.75
N GLN A 384 -18.34 -24.84 -12.70
CA GLN A 384 -19.14 -24.57 -11.49
C GLN A 384 -20.04 -23.34 -11.61
N GLU A 385 -19.89 -22.52 -12.64
CA GLU A 385 -20.64 -21.30 -12.87
C GLU A 385 -21.73 -21.45 -13.93
N GLU A 386 -22.75 -20.57 -13.89
CA GLU A 386 -23.75 -20.49 -14.93
C GLU A 386 -23.10 -20.04 -16.24
N GLN A 387 -23.25 -20.89 -17.29
CA GLN A 387 -22.59 -20.68 -18.58
C GLN A 387 -23.15 -19.46 -19.32
N GLY A 388 -22.34 -18.44 -19.53
CA GLY A 388 -22.70 -17.15 -20.13
C GLY A 388 -22.87 -16.00 -19.13
N LEU A 389 -22.74 -16.27 -17.82
CA LEU A 389 -22.86 -15.24 -16.75
C LEU A 389 -21.86 -14.10 -16.97
N ASN A 390 -20.58 -14.40 -17.08
CA ASN A 390 -19.50 -13.43 -17.24
C ASN A 390 -18.83 -13.51 -18.63
N SER A 391 -19.09 -14.56 -19.41
CA SER A 391 -18.46 -14.77 -20.70
C SER A 391 -18.70 -13.62 -21.69
N VAL A 392 -17.60 -13.15 -22.30
CA VAL A 392 -17.61 -12.17 -23.39
C VAL A 392 -17.48 -12.92 -24.71
N TYR A 393 -18.54 -12.92 -25.49
CA TYR A 393 -18.57 -13.56 -26.80
C TYR A 393 -18.29 -12.56 -27.93
N MET A 394 -17.75 -13.03 -29.06
CA MET A 394 -17.61 -12.19 -30.26
C MET A 394 -18.95 -11.65 -30.77
N ALA A 395 -20.08 -12.26 -30.40
CA ALA A 395 -21.43 -11.81 -30.67
C ALA A 395 -21.86 -10.58 -29.85
N ASP A 396 -21.17 -10.29 -28.73
CA ASP A 396 -21.45 -9.13 -27.86
C ASP A 396 -20.85 -7.86 -28.48
N SER A 397 -21.43 -7.41 -29.59
CA SER A 397 -20.84 -6.39 -30.46
C SER A 397 -20.50 -5.07 -29.78
N SER A 398 -21.28 -4.63 -28.77
CA SER A 398 -21.02 -3.41 -28.01
C SER A 398 -19.80 -3.58 -27.10
N THR A 399 -19.71 -4.70 -26.34
CA THR A 399 -18.57 -5.02 -25.48
C THR A 399 -17.28 -5.18 -26.31
N ILE A 400 -17.35 -5.85 -27.47
CA ILE A 400 -16.21 -6.05 -28.38
C ILE A 400 -15.73 -4.70 -28.98
N ALA A 401 -16.67 -3.81 -29.36
CA ALA A 401 -16.32 -2.48 -29.83
C ALA A 401 -15.63 -1.67 -28.73
N LEU A 402 -16.19 -1.69 -27.51
CA LEU A 402 -15.63 -1.02 -26.35
C LEU A 402 -14.19 -1.47 -26.05
N ILE A 403 -13.93 -2.80 -26.02
CA ILE A 403 -12.59 -3.37 -25.80
C ILE A 403 -11.62 -2.89 -26.87
N ARG A 404 -12.02 -2.92 -28.15
CA ARG A 404 -11.20 -2.44 -29.27
C ARG A 404 -10.85 -0.95 -29.14
N GLU A 405 -11.84 -0.12 -28.82
CA GLU A 405 -11.66 1.32 -28.65
C GLU A 405 -10.75 1.63 -27.45
N ALA A 406 -10.93 0.93 -26.33
CA ALA A 406 -10.09 1.09 -25.16
C ALA A 406 -8.63 0.70 -25.41
N ASN A 407 -8.38 -0.43 -26.10
CA ASN A 407 -7.02 -0.82 -26.49
C ASN A 407 -6.37 0.19 -27.44
N ALA A 408 -7.12 0.69 -28.44
CA ALA A 408 -6.62 1.72 -29.36
C ALA A 408 -6.30 3.03 -28.62
N LYS A 409 -7.13 3.43 -27.66
CA LYS A 409 -6.89 4.60 -26.81
C LYS A 409 -5.64 4.41 -25.97
N LEU A 410 -5.49 3.26 -25.32
CA LEU A 410 -4.34 2.94 -24.46
C LEU A 410 -3.03 2.94 -25.28
N ALA A 411 -3.01 2.32 -26.45
CA ALA A 411 -1.86 2.31 -27.36
C ALA A 411 -1.44 3.72 -27.82
N ALA A 412 -2.40 4.62 -28.00
CA ALA A 412 -2.18 6.02 -28.37
C ALA A 412 -1.83 6.93 -27.19
N THR A 413 -1.95 6.44 -25.95
CA THR A 413 -1.70 7.23 -24.73
C THR A 413 -0.21 7.38 -24.48
N VAL A 414 0.20 8.62 -24.14
CA VAL A 414 1.55 8.89 -23.66
C VAL A 414 1.59 8.60 -22.17
N CYS A 415 2.26 7.52 -21.83
CA CYS A 415 2.46 7.06 -20.45
C CYS A 415 3.63 7.80 -19.81
N LEU A 416 3.52 8.11 -18.53
CA LEU A 416 4.58 8.69 -17.72
C LEU A 416 5.03 7.70 -16.65
N GLU A 417 6.34 7.69 -16.34
CA GLU A 417 6.89 7.04 -15.17
C GLU A 417 7.92 7.93 -14.46
N PHE A 418 8.03 7.74 -13.16
CA PHE A 418 8.92 8.51 -12.28
C PHE A 418 9.87 7.53 -11.57
N PRO A 419 10.95 7.10 -12.25
CA PRO A 419 11.72 5.91 -11.89
C PRO A 419 12.57 6.05 -10.62
N GLU A 420 12.84 7.28 -10.17
CA GLU A 420 13.81 7.54 -9.09
C GLU A 420 13.22 8.48 -8.01
N PRO A 421 12.19 8.07 -7.27
CA PRO A 421 11.57 8.94 -6.26
C PRO A 421 12.54 9.34 -5.13
N GLU A 422 13.59 8.57 -4.86
CA GLU A 422 14.66 8.93 -3.91
C GLU A 422 15.40 10.19 -4.35
N SER A 423 15.46 10.45 -5.64
CA SER A 423 16.10 11.64 -6.21
C SER A 423 15.26 12.91 -6.08
N TRP A 424 14.01 12.82 -5.58
CA TRP A 424 13.15 13.98 -5.37
C TRP A 424 13.56 14.82 -4.16
N LEU A 425 14.34 14.23 -3.23
CA LEU A 425 14.99 14.97 -2.17
C LEU A 425 16.48 15.16 -2.50
N MET A 426 16.86 16.37 -2.92
CA MET A 426 18.16 16.70 -3.50
C MET A 426 19.07 17.35 -2.46
N CYS A 427 19.98 16.54 -1.89
CA CYS A 427 20.93 16.99 -0.88
C CYS A 427 22.37 16.79 -1.38
N GLY A 428 23.26 17.74 -1.12
CA GLY A 428 24.68 17.65 -1.46
C GLY A 428 24.98 17.57 -2.97
N THR A 429 24.08 18.05 -3.82
CA THR A 429 24.22 18.07 -5.28
C THR A 429 23.91 19.45 -5.86
N ASP A 430 24.75 19.89 -6.82
CA ASP A 430 24.49 21.13 -7.56
C ASP A 430 23.45 20.93 -8.68
N ARG A 431 23.15 19.67 -9.03
CA ARG A 431 22.20 19.34 -10.08
C ARG A 431 20.81 19.09 -9.50
N ARG A 432 19.87 19.99 -9.81
CA ARG A 432 18.50 19.98 -9.31
C ARG A 432 17.56 19.66 -10.45
N CYS A 433 17.26 18.36 -10.63
CA CYS A 433 16.45 17.89 -11.75
C CYS A 433 15.49 16.76 -11.35
N VAL A 434 14.29 16.79 -11.98
CA VAL A 434 13.33 15.69 -11.93
C VAL A 434 13.42 14.91 -13.24
N LYS A 435 13.50 13.57 -13.13
CA LYS A 435 13.53 12.64 -14.25
C LYS A 435 12.14 12.08 -14.49
N VAL A 436 11.72 12.12 -15.75
CA VAL A 436 10.42 11.58 -16.20
C VAL A 436 10.67 10.69 -17.40
N ASP A 437 10.21 9.47 -17.35
CA ASP A 437 10.24 8.55 -18.48
C ASP A 437 8.89 8.62 -19.22
N PHE A 438 8.98 8.80 -20.53
CA PHE A 438 7.85 8.88 -21.45
C PHE A 438 7.83 7.61 -22.31
N PHE A 439 6.64 7.04 -22.50
CA PHE A 439 6.42 5.88 -23.35
C PHE A 439 5.15 6.07 -24.17
N CYS A 440 5.17 5.56 -25.41
CA CYS A 440 3.98 5.43 -26.24
C CYS A 440 4.13 4.18 -27.12
N ALA A 441 3.04 3.44 -27.31
CA ALA A 441 3.05 2.28 -28.20
C ALA A 441 3.08 2.66 -29.71
N GLU A 442 2.86 3.95 -30.02
CA GLU A 442 2.91 4.49 -31.38
C GLU A 442 4.01 5.57 -31.52
N ASP A 443 4.57 5.73 -32.74
CA ASP A 443 5.44 6.87 -33.05
C ASP A 443 4.69 8.18 -32.86
N CYS A 444 5.17 9.06 -31.98
CA CYS A 444 4.56 10.38 -31.80
C CYS A 444 5.59 11.43 -31.31
N THR A 445 5.21 12.70 -31.42
CA THR A 445 5.95 13.82 -30.85
C THR A 445 5.01 14.63 -29.97
N VAL A 446 5.40 14.86 -28.72
CA VAL A 446 4.59 15.60 -27.76
C VAL A 446 5.36 16.75 -27.15
N LYS A 447 4.65 17.76 -26.64
CA LYS A 447 5.22 18.80 -25.80
C LYS A 447 5.04 18.41 -24.34
N ALA A 448 6.09 18.50 -23.54
CA ALA A 448 6.05 18.25 -22.11
C ALA A 448 6.45 19.56 -21.38
N GLY A 449 5.56 20.05 -20.51
CA GLY A 449 5.74 21.24 -19.70
C GLY A 449 5.87 20.88 -18.23
N ALA A 450 6.96 21.28 -17.59
CA ALA A 450 7.21 21.09 -16.17
C ALA A 450 7.25 22.45 -15.45
N ALA A 451 6.48 22.58 -14.38
CA ALA A 451 6.49 23.74 -13.48
C ALA A 451 7.03 23.35 -12.10
N PHE A 452 7.81 24.23 -11.50
CA PHE A 452 8.27 24.16 -10.11
C PHE A 452 7.61 25.30 -9.36
N VAL A 453 6.74 24.96 -8.41
CA VAL A 453 5.92 25.91 -7.65
C VAL A 453 6.40 25.92 -6.20
N SER A 454 6.60 27.10 -5.60
CA SER A 454 6.96 27.19 -4.18
C SER A 454 5.84 26.58 -3.30
N ASP A 455 6.19 25.76 -2.34
CA ASP A 455 5.23 25.18 -1.40
C ASP A 455 4.55 26.26 -0.54
N THR A 456 5.28 27.29 -0.13
CA THR A 456 4.75 28.43 0.65
C THR A 456 3.84 29.38 -0.13
N SER A 457 3.42 29.02 -1.33
CA SER A 457 2.45 29.78 -2.14
C SER A 457 1.21 28.98 -2.53
N LEU A 458 1.10 27.71 -2.09
CA LEU A 458 0.06 26.78 -2.57
C LEU A 458 -1.36 27.22 -2.17
N MET A 459 -1.54 27.84 -1.01
CA MET A 459 -2.84 28.34 -0.53
C MET A 459 -3.23 29.70 -1.10
N GLY A 460 -2.33 30.36 -1.85
CA GLY A 460 -2.54 31.65 -2.47
C GLY A 460 -2.48 31.65 -4.00
N ALA A 461 -1.88 32.66 -4.58
CA ALA A 461 -1.53 32.69 -5.99
C ALA A 461 -0.25 31.89 -6.17
N ALA A 462 -0.38 30.63 -6.60
CA ALA A 462 0.73 29.71 -6.77
C ALA A 462 1.92 30.35 -7.51
N ASP A 463 3.05 30.53 -6.82
CA ASP A 463 4.25 31.15 -7.36
C ASP A 463 5.09 30.13 -8.12
N THR A 464 5.01 30.17 -9.45
CA THR A 464 5.78 29.32 -10.34
C THR A 464 7.20 29.86 -10.48
N ILE A 465 8.14 29.28 -9.76
CA ILE A 465 9.55 29.68 -9.77
C ILE A 465 10.22 29.39 -11.10
N SER A 466 9.87 28.28 -11.75
CA SER A 466 10.42 27.88 -13.06
C SER A 466 9.38 27.11 -13.88
N TYR A 467 9.36 27.37 -15.18
CA TYR A 467 8.57 26.61 -16.16
C TYR A 467 9.44 26.21 -17.33
N ILE A 468 9.50 24.93 -17.64
CA ILE A 468 10.35 24.35 -18.68
C ILE A 468 9.46 23.58 -19.66
N CYS A 469 9.55 23.90 -20.93
CA CYS A 469 8.84 23.17 -21.99
C CYS A 469 9.84 22.50 -22.93
N LYS A 470 9.64 21.21 -23.19
CA LYS A 470 10.45 20.39 -24.08
C LYS A 470 9.59 19.68 -25.11
N GLU A 471 10.14 19.52 -26.31
CA GLU A 471 9.56 18.65 -27.34
C GLU A 471 10.19 17.27 -27.19
N VAL A 472 9.34 16.23 -27.11
CA VAL A 472 9.74 14.85 -26.86
C VAL A 472 9.31 14.00 -28.05
N GLU A 473 10.27 13.48 -28.79
CA GLU A 473 10.07 12.49 -29.86
C GLU A 473 10.04 11.10 -29.23
N LEU A 474 8.96 10.34 -29.43
CA LEU A 474 8.77 8.98 -28.95
C LEU A 474 8.73 8.02 -30.14
N LYS A 475 9.46 6.92 -30.05
CA LYS A 475 9.39 5.80 -30.96
C LYS A 475 8.51 4.71 -30.39
N ALA A 476 7.72 4.08 -31.23
CA ALA A 476 6.80 3.02 -30.86
C ALA A 476 7.49 1.94 -30.00
N GLY A 477 6.98 1.74 -28.78
CA GLY A 477 7.47 0.76 -27.83
C GLY A 477 8.82 1.08 -27.16
N GLU A 478 9.39 2.30 -27.35
CA GLU A 478 10.62 2.72 -26.70
C GLU A 478 10.35 3.75 -25.59
N SER A 479 11.01 3.58 -24.43
CA SER A 479 10.97 4.56 -23.35
C SER A 479 11.97 5.69 -23.59
N ARG A 480 11.54 6.95 -23.31
CA ARG A 480 12.37 8.14 -23.45
C ARG A 480 12.50 8.90 -22.13
N ARG A 481 13.68 8.87 -21.51
CA ARG A 481 13.98 9.69 -20.32
C ARG A 481 14.19 11.15 -20.67
N VAL A 482 13.48 12.04 -19.96
CA VAL A 482 13.60 13.49 -20.05
C VAL A 482 13.87 14.04 -18.65
N GLU A 483 14.87 14.90 -18.55
CA GLU A 483 15.24 15.57 -17.30
C GLU A 483 14.75 17.01 -17.32
N PHE A 484 14.05 17.44 -16.27
CA PHE A 484 13.62 18.83 -16.06
C PHE A 484 14.48 19.43 -14.94
N GLU A 485 15.37 20.33 -15.29
CA GLU A 485 16.37 20.93 -14.40
C GLU A 485 16.03 22.40 -14.17
N ALA A 486 15.95 22.84 -12.91
CA ALA A 486 15.68 24.23 -12.53
C ALA A 486 16.70 24.71 -11.49
N ASP A 487 16.97 26.01 -11.50
CA ASP A 487 17.77 26.67 -10.47
C ASP A 487 16.84 27.02 -9.29
N LEU A 488 16.91 26.20 -8.22
CA LEU A 488 16.02 26.30 -7.06
C LEU A 488 16.84 26.57 -5.80
N GLU A 489 16.38 27.46 -4.95
CA GLU A 489 16.95 27.71 -3.63
C GLU A 489 16.60 26.55 -2.65
N PRO A 490 17.25 26.43 -1.49
CA PRO A 490 16.85 25.50 -0.45
C PRO A 490 15.39 25.70 -0.04
N GLY A 491 14.59 24.62 -0.05
CA GLY A 491 13.15 24.67 0.21
C GLY A 491 12.42 23.43 -0.30
N PHE A 492 11.10 23.43 -0.20
CA PHE A 492 10.25 22.46 -0.82
C PHE A 492 9.44 23.08 -1.95
N TYR A 493 9.13 22.28 -2.96
CA TYR A 493 8.44 22.71 -4.17
C TYR A 493 7.47 21.63 -4.62
N GLU A 494 6.36 22.03 -5.22
CA GLU A 494 5.50 21.14 -5.96
C GLU A 494 5.96 21.12 -7.44
N PHE A 495 6.35 19.92 -7.91
CA PHE A 495 6.62 19.69 -9.32
C PHE A 495 5.33 19.30 -10.03
N ARG A 496 4.97 20.05 -11.09
CA ARG A 496 3.78 19.80 -11.92
C ARG A 496 4.20 19.47 -13.34
N ILE A 497 3.70 18.34 -13.88
CA ILE A 497 3.95 17.94 -15.27
C ILE A 497 2.66 18.02 -16.10
N SER A 498 2.75 18.59 -17.29
CA SER A 498 1.67 18.64 -18.29
C SER A 498 2.18 18.13 -19.63
N VAL A 499 1.33 17.42 -20.37
CA VAL A 499 1.67 16.85 -21.68
C VAL A 499 0.68 17.38 -22.73
N GLY A 500 1.21 17.71 -23.89
CA GLY A 500 0.41 18.16 -25.04
C GLY A 500 -0.34 16.99 -25.67
N GLU A 501 -1.64 17.17 -25.83
CA GLU A 501 -2.51 16.21 -26.50
C GLU A 501 -2.45 16.35 -28.03
N ARG A 502 -3.04 15.40 -28.74
CA ARG A 502 -3.18 15.44 -30.23
C ARG A 502 -3.97 16.65 -30.73
N ASP A 503 -4.84 17.25 -29.88
CA ASP A 503 -5.57 18.50 -30.15
C ASP A 503 -4.71 19.76 -29.93
N GLY A 504 -3.45 19.60 -29.52
CA GLY A 504 -2.51 20.69 -29.26
C GLY A 504 -2.66 21.33 -27.88
N GLN A 505 -3.60 20.90 -27.04
CA GLN A 505 -3.78 21.43 -25.69
C GLN A 505 -2.82 20.73 -24.71
N MET A 506 -2.22 21.54 -23.81
CA MET A 506 -1.43 21.03 -22.68
C MET A 506 -2.39 20.61 -21.57
N ARG A 507 -2.33 19.34 -21.17
CA ARG A 507 -3.13 18.80 -20.05
C ARG A 507 -2.24 18.46 -18.89
N HIS A 508 -2.68 18.89 -17.70
CA HIS A 508 -2.06 18.49 -16.45
C HIS A 508 -2.14 16.98 -16.28
N ARG A 509 -1.02 16.36 -15.86
CA ARG A 509 -0.94 14.91 -15.68
C ARG A 509 -0.72 14.52 -14.22
N ARG A 510 0.26 15.15 -13.56
CA ARG A 510 0.62 14.81 -12.18
C ARG A 510 1.33 15.97 -11.50
N GLU A 511 1.16 16.07 -10.18
CA GLU A 511 1.95 16.87 -9.26
C GLU A 511 2.49 16.02 -8.11
N PHE A 512 3.63 16.41 -7.56
CA PHE A 512 4.21 15.83 -6.36
C PHE A 512 5.29 16.76 -5.77
N ASN A 513 5.56 16.60 -4.47
CA ASN A 513 6.54 17.40 -3.78
C ASN A 513 7.96 16.92 -4.02
N ILE A 514 8.88 17.89 -4.13
CA ILE A 514 10.33 17.69 -4.14
C ILE A 514 10.96 18.58 -3.08
N GLY A 515 12.16 18.22 -2.59
CA GLY A 515 12.90 19.01 -1.60
C GLY A 515 14.33 19.30 -2.04
N ILE A 516 14.81 20.50 -1.74
CA ILE A 516 16.16 20.97 -2.03
C ILE A 516 16.84 21.37 -0.73
N GLU A 517 17.92 20.68 -0.36
CA GLU A 517 18.76 21.02 0.80
C GLU A 517 17.93 21.41 2.05
N PRO A 518 17.01 20.59 2.56
CA PRO A 518 16.04 20.98 3.59
C PRO A 518 16.71 21.41 4.90
N GLU A 519 17.93 20.93 5.20
CA GLU A 519 18.71 21.35 6.36
C GLU A 519 19.19 22.83 6.27
N LYS A 520 19.08 23.46 5.11
CA LYS A 520 19.42 24.87 4.89
C LYS A 520 18.22 25.81 4.96
N ILE A 521 17.03 25.30 5.14
CA ILE A 521 15.82 26.09 5.37
C ILE A 521 16.00 26.87 6.67
N VAL A 522 15.72 28.17 6.61
CA VAL A 522 15.77 29.08 7.77
C VAL A 522 14.37 29.63 8.01
N SER A 523 13.75 29.20 9.10
CA SER A 523 12.50 29.79 9.59
C SER A 523 12.79 30.61 10.85
N PRO A 524 12.48 31.93 10.88
CA PRO A 524 12.71 32.77 12.05
C PRO A 524 11.93 32.29 13.27
N LEU A 525 12.55 32.35 14.46
CA LEU A 525 11.84 32.08 15.71
C LEU A 525 10.82 33.17 15.99
N SER A 526 9.61 32.77 16.37
CA SER A 526 8.50 33.67 16.72
C SER A 526 8.27 33.80 18.22
N ALA A 527 9.13 33.15 19.05
CA ALA A 527 9.02 33.15 20.50
C ALA A 527 9.00 34.60 21.09
N LYS A 528 8.06 34.85 22.02
CA LYS A 528 7.92 36.13 22.71
C LYS A 528 8.93 36.26 23.86
N GLU A 529 9.19 37.47 24.33
CA GLU A 529 10.16 37.72 25.42
C GLU A 529 9.86 36.95 26.70
N ASP A 530 8.59 36.69 27.02
CA ASP A 530 8.15 35.95 28.22
C ASP A 530 7.91 34.46 27.97
N PHE A 531 8.31 33.94 26.84
CA PHE A 531 8.11 32.50 26.45
C PHE A 531 8.64 31.54 27.53
N ASP A 532 9.88 31.71 27.97
CA ASP A 532 10.48 30.85 28.97
C ASP A 532 9.77 30.98 30.33
N ALA A 533 9.46 32.22 30.74
CA ALA A 533 8.74 32.47 31.99
C ALA A 533 7.35 31.85 32.02
N PHE A 534 6.64 31.87 30.89
CA PHE A 534 5.32 31.26 30.71
C PHE A 534 5.39 29.73 30.90
N TRP A 535 6.35 29.08 30.27
CA TRP A 535 6.49 27.61 30.39
C TRP A 535 7.02 27.17 31.76
N GLU A 536 7.97 27.89 32.33
CA GLU A 536 8.40 27.65 33.69
C GLU A 536 7.25 27.78 34.72
N GLN A 537 6.38 28.80 34.55
CA GLN A 537 5.21 28.96 35.40
C GLN A 537 4.21 27.80 35.21
N SER A 538 3.98 27.40 34.00
CA SER A 538 3.08 26.28 33.65
C SER A 538 3.56 24.95 34.30
N LEU A 539 4.88 24.69 34.27
CA LEU A 539 5.46 23.52 34.93
C LEU A 539 5.42 23.62 36.48
N ARG A 540 5.58 24.81 37.06
CA ARG A 540 5.40 24.99 38.51
C ARG A 540 3.95 24.69 38.93
N GLU A 541 2.98 25.22 38.22
CA GLU A 541 1.55 24.92 38.45
C GLU A 541 1.24 23.44 38.29
N LEU A 542 1.83 22.77 37.27
CA LEU A 542 1.70 21.31 37.10
C LEU A 542 2.23 20.56 38.31
N ALA A 543 3.40 20.94 38.84
CA ALA A 543 4.03 20.26 39.97
C ALA A 543 3.20 20.37 41.26
N GLU A 544 2.37 21.43 41.43
CA GLU A 544 1.48 21.59 42.57
C GLU A 544 0.25 20.66 42.51
N VAL A 545 -0.07 20.08 41.34
CA VAL A 545 -1.23 19.17 41.18
C VAL A 545 -0.85 17.76 41.64
N PRO A 546 -1.50 17.18 42.68
CA PRO A 546 -1.33 15.79 43.02
C PRO A 546 -1.70 14.85 41.87
N MET A 547 -0.86 13.86 41.61
CA MET A 547 -1.08 12.96 40.46
C MET A 547 -2.38 12.13 40.58
N ASP A 548 -2.75 11.70 41.79
CA ASP A 548 -3.97 10.95 42.10
C ASP A 548 -4.23 9.83 41.08
N CYS A 549 -3.30 8.85 41.05
CA CYS A 549 -3.25 7.83 40.00
C CYS A 549 -4.15 6.63 40.29
N ARG A 550 -4.95 6.22 39.30
CA ARG A 550 -5.71 4.97 39.29
C ARG A 550 -5.21 4.06 38.18
N MET A 551 -5.04 2.76 38.48
CA MET A 551 -4.62 1.73 37.53
C MET A 551 -5.65 0.60 37.52
N THR A 552 -6.13 0.22 36.37
CA THR A 552 -7.09 -0.89 36.18
C THR A 552 -6.45 -1.94 35.29
N LEU A 553 -6.25 -3.15 35.84
CA LEU A 553 -5.67 -4.27 35.08
C LEU A 553 -6.61 -4.67 33.93
N VAL A 554 -6.05 -4.92 32.75
CA VAL A 554 -6.76 -5.43 31.56
C VAL A 554 -6.31 -6.87 31.33
N PRO A 555 -7.06 -7.87 31.85
CA PRO A 555 -6.65 -9.28 31.81
C PRO A 555 -6.49 -9.84 30.41
N GLU A 556 -7.30 -9.33 29.44
CA GLU A 556 -7.35 -9.80 28.04
C GLU A 556 -6.02 -9.59 27.33
N TYR A 557 -5.27 -8.54 27.71
CA TYR A 557 -3.96 -8.19 27.12
C TYR A 557 -2.79 -8.53 28.04
N SER A 558 -3.06 -9.05 29.25
CA SER A 558 -2.04 -9.44 30.22
C SER A 558 -1.63 -10.90 30.05
N THR A 559 -0.35 -11.24 30.30
CA THR A 559 0.20 -12.59 30.21
C THR A 559 1.00 -12.95 31.48
N SER A 560 1.60 -14.15 31.52
CA SER A 560 2.54 -14.52 32.58
C SER A 560 3.85 -13.70 32.57
N ARG A 561 4.14 -12.98 31.51
CA ARG A 561 5.36 -12.18 31.31
C ARG A 561 5.13 -10.70 31.59
N ARG A 562 3.92 -10.17 31.34
CA ARG A 562 3.65 -8.75 31.34
C ARG A 562 2.20 -8.44 31.77
N ASN A 563 2.01 -7.41 32.59
CA ASN A 563 0.70 -6.85 32.94
C ASN A 563 0.41 -5.62 32.08
N VAL A 564 -0.84 -5.49 31.65
CA VAL A 564 -1.36 -4.33 30.91
C VAL A 564 -2.47 -3.67 31.73
N TYR A 565 -2.42 -2.35 31.84
CA TYR A 565 -3.36 -1.55 32.62
C TYR A 565 -3.90 -0.37 31.80
N GLU A 566 -5.15 -0.02 32.01
CA GLU A 566 -5.64 1.33 31.79
C GLU A 566 -5.28 2.19 32.99
N VAL A 567 -4.73 3.38 32.74
CA VAL A 567 -4.28 4.30 33.78
C VAL A 567 -4.89 5.67 33.64
N GLU A 568 -5.30 6.25 34.78
CA GLU A 568 -5.85 7.60 34.87
C GLU A 568 -5.10 8.38 35.95
N PHE A 569 -4.75 9.63 35.68
CA PHE A 569 -4.12 10.50 36.67
C PHE A 569 -4.38 11.98 36.36
N LYS A 570 -4.08 12.86 37.36
CA LYS A 570 -4.35 14.27 37.27
C LYS A 570 -3.15 15.06 36.72
N SER A 571 -3.46 16.07 35.91
CA SER A 571 -2.54 16.99 35.28
C SER A 571 -2.92 18.46 35.50
N LEU A 572 -2.28 19.40 34.83
CA LEU A 572 -2.49 20.84 34.97
C LEU A 572 -3.98 21.20 35.06
N GLY A 573 -4.33 22.03 36.06
CA GLY A 573 -5.72 22.43 36.30
C GLY A 573 -6.63 21.33 36.85
N GLY A 574 -6.08 20.18 37.28
CA GLY A 574 -6.82 19.03 37.77
C GLY A 574 -7.50 18.20 36.67
N ALA A 575 -7.17 18.45 35.42
CA ALA A 575 -7.67 17.69 34.27
C ALA A 575 -7.25 16.21 34.37
N THR A 576 -8.11 15.32 33.88
CA THR A 576 -7.80 13.87 33.80
C THR A 576 -7.08 13.57 32.50
N MET A 577 -5.99 12.83 32.58
CA MET A 577 -5.25 12.22 31.49
C MET A 577 -4.84 10.80 31.87
N GLY A 578 -4.21 10.07 30.97
CA GLY A 578 -3.75 8.69 31.26
C GLY A 578 -3.37 7.93 30.01
N GLY A 579 -3.80 6.69 29.89
CA GLY A 579 -3.53 5.86 28.72
C GLY A 579 -3.44 4.37 29.02
N ILE A 580 -2.71 3.66 28.16
CA ILE A 580 -2.45 2.23 28.27
C ILE A 580 -1.02 2.02 28.75
N TYR A 581 -0.87 1.39 29.92
CA TYR A 581 0.42 1.13 30.56
C TYR A 581 0.70 -0.35 30.60
N ALA A 582 1.90 -0.74 30.20
CA ALA A 582 2.31 -2.14 30.25
C ALA A 582 3.69 -2.28 30.95
N GLU A 583 3.80 -3.25 31.89
CA GLU A 583 5.02 -3.50 32.65
C GLU A 583 5.34 -4.98 32.77
N PRO A 584 6.65 -5.38 32.81
CA PRO A 584 7.05 -6.75 33.09
C PRO A 584 6.51 -7.27 34.43
N VAL A 585 6.11 -8.56 34.49
CA VAL A 585 5.68 -9.20 35.75
C VAL A 585 6.86 -9.38 36.69
N GLN A 586 8.02 -9.73 36.16
CA GLN A 586 9.23 -9.99 36.95
C GLN A 586 9.71 -8.73 37.69
N PRO A 587 10.26 -8.87 38.93
CA PRO A 587 10.89 -7.76 39.63
C PRO A 587 12.15 -7.27 38.87
N GLY A 588 12.38 -5.96 38.86
CA GLY A 588 13.55 -5.38 38.20
C GLY A 588 13.38 -3.88 37.96
N LYS A 589 14.40 -3.26 37.35
CA LYS A 589 14.37 -1.91 36.83
C LYS A 589 14.48 -1.98 35.30
N TYR A 590 13.48 -1.51 34.61
CA TYR A 590 13.35 -1.66 33.18
C TYR A 590 13.37 -0.28 32.46
N PRO A 591 13.93 -0.23 31.26
CA PRO A 591 13.81 0.98 30.43
C PRO A 591 12.35 1.24 30.06
N ALA A 592 12.03 2.48 29.71
CA ALA A 592 10.67 2.87 29.38
C ALA A 592 10.55 3.57 28.02
N ILE A 593 9.50 3.21 27.28
CA ILE A 593 9.08 3.88 26.02
C ILE A 593 7.77 4.62 26.29
N ILE A 594 7.76 5.92 26.04
CA ILE A 594 6.55 6.74 26.05
C ILE A 594 6.13 6.95 24.58
N GLU A 595 4.91 6.54 24.24
CA GLU A 595 4.32 6.70 22.93
C GLU A 595 3.17 7.71 23.01
N TYR A 596 3.31 8.83 22.30
CA TYR A 596 2.29 9.87 22.24
C TYR A 596 1.39 9.67 21.03
N MET A 597 0.07 9.76 21.24
CA MET A 597 -0.95 9.55 20.20
C MET A 597 -1.09 10.76 19.29
N GLY A 598 -1.46 10.51 18.03
CA GLY A 598 -1.88 11.51 17.07
C GLY A 598 -3.19 12.22 17.45
N TYR A 599 -3.53 13.29 16.72
CA TYR A 599 -4.76 14.06 16.91
C TYR A 599 -6.00 13.21 16.62
N GLY A 600 -6.84 12.98 17.64
CA GLY A 600 -8.06 12.18 17.50
C GLY A 600 -7.82 10.69 17.22
N ALA A 601 -6.60 10.18 17.40
CA ALA A 601 -6.30 8.78 17.20
C ALA A 601 -7.02 7.87 18.22
N GLU A 602 -7.43 6.68 17.76
CA GLU A 602 -7.98 5.66 18.64
C GLU A 602 -6.88 4.98 19.45
N PRO A 603 -7.09 4.75 20.78
CA PRO A 603 -6.12 4.05 21.60
C PRO A 603 -6.09 2.55 21.28
N PHE A 604 -4.91 1.94 21.44
CA PHE A 604 -4.73 0.49 21.33
C PHE A 604 -4.10 -0.08 22.59
N HIS A 605 -4.30 -1.37 22.83
CA HIS A 605 -3.67 -2.08 23.94
C HIS A 605 -2.42 -2.82 23.46
N TYR A 606 -1.32 -2.72 24.23
CA TYR A 606 -0.15 -3.55 24.00
C TYR A 606 -0.45 -5.01 24.34
N TRP A 607 -0.02 -5.94 23.50
CA TRP A 607 -0.03 -7.35 23.89
C TRP A 607 1.02 -7.63 24.94
N GLY A 608 0.69 -8.44 25.96
CA GLY A 608 1.56 -8.70 27.09
C GLY A 608 2.90 -9.34 26.74
N ASP A 609 3.03 -10.00 25.58
CA ASP A 609 4.29 -10.57 25.11
C ASP A 609 5.09 -9.61 24.20
N ASP A 610 4.53 -8.48 23.81
CA ASP A 610 5.27 -7.46 23.06
C ASP A 610 6.25 -6.74 23.99
N ASN A 611 7.55 -6.72 23.59
CA ASN A 611 8.62 -6.05 24.34
C ASN A 611 8.64 -6.36 25.86
N PRO A 612 8.75 -7.64 26.26
CA PRO A 612 8.58 -8.06 27.66
C PRO A 612 9.68 -7.56 28.63
N GLU A 613 10.77 -6.99 28.12
CA GLU A 613 11.87 -6.41 28.87
C GLU A 613 11.79 -4.87 28.98
N THR A 614 10.65 -4.26 28.59
CA THR A 614 10.47 -2.81 28.52
C THR A 614 9.13 -2.40 29.15
N VAL A 615 9.09 -1.29 29.87
CA VAL A 615 7.86 -0.61 30.26
C VAL A 615 7.38 0.26 29.11
N GLN A 616 6.07 0.27 28.85
CA GLN A 616 5.48 1.11 27.78
C GLN A 616 4.29 1.89 28.31
N LEU A 617 4.13 3.13 27.82
CA LEU A 617 2.97 3.98 28.08
C LEU A 617 2.51 4.60 26.76
N LEU A 618 1.31 4.22 26.29
CA LEU A 618 0.57 4.92 25.25
C LEU A 618 -0.21 6.05 25.90
N VAL A 619 0.13 7.29 25.59
CA VAL A 619 -0.41 8.47 26.25
C VAL A 619 -1.67 8.98 25.58
N SER A 620 -2.77 9.02 26.33
CA SER A 620 -3.98 9.77 26.03
C SER A 620 -3.94 11.10 26.80
N VAL A 621 -3.68 12.21 26.11
CA VAL A 621 -3.78 13.54 26.72
C VAL A 621 -5.24 13.87 27.04
N ARG A 622 -5.48 14.96 27.80
CA ARG A 622 -6.85 15.39 28.14
C ARG A 622 -7.77 15.46 26.93
N ASN A 623 -8.99 14.97 27.06
CA ASN A 623 -10.04 15.00 26.05
C ASN A 623 -9.75 14.19 24.75
N GLN A 624 -8.67 13.41 24.69
CA GLN A 624 -8.31 12.57 23.53
C GLN A 624 -8.05 11.12 23.98
N GLY A 625 -7.92 10.21 23.04
CA GLY A 625 -7.67 8.79 23.28
C GLY A 625 -8.78 8.15 24.12
N ILE A 626 -8.45 7.55 25.28
CA ILE A 626 -9.44 6.93 26.18
C ILE A 626 -10.40 7.96 26.84
N PHE A 627 -10.12 9.27 26.73
CA PHE A 627 -10.93 10.37 27.26
C PHE A 627 -11.61 11.18 26.15
N LEU A 628 -11.75 10.61 24.95
CA LEU A 628 -12.23 11.29 23.74
C LEU A 628 -13.55 12.03 23.98
N ASP A 629 -13.58 13.31 23.61
CA ASP A 629 -14.77 14.15 23.54
C ASP A 629 -15.08 14.64 22.12
N GLU A 630 -15.92 15.65 21.94
CA GLU A 630 -16.42 16.11 20.63
C GLU A 630 -15.36 16.76 19.70
N GLY A 631 -14.08 16.64 19.96
CA GLY A 631 -13.02 17.09 19.03
C GLY A 631 -12.80 18.60 18.94
N HIS A 632 -12.17 19.09 17.84
CA HIS A 632 -11.83 20.50 17.56
C HIS A 632 -10.98 21.16 18.66
N TRP A 633 -10.02 20.41 19.22
CA TRP A 633 -9.19 20.88 20.35
C TRP A 633 -8.34 22.09 19.98
N ILE A 634 -7.85 22.21 18.73
CA ILE A 634 -7.04 23.35 18.25
C ILE A 634 -7.81 24.69 18.30
N LEU A 635 -9.15 24.67 18.35
CA LEU A 635 -10.02 25.85 18.42
C LEU A 635 -10.37 26.27 19.85
N ARG A 636 -9.91 25.52 20.88
CA ARG A 636 -10.33 25.77 22.27
C ARG A 636 -9.42 26.74 23.01
N GLY A 637 -9.99 27.83 23.52
CA GLY A 637 -9.29 28.81 24.37
C GLY A 637 -8.43 29.79 23.61
N LEU A 638 -8.84 30.19 22.38
CA LEU A 638 -8.13 31.14 21.52
C LEU A 638 -8.07 32.57 22.12
N ASP A 639 -8.75 32.82 23.24
CA ASP A 639 -8.80 34.12 23.92
C ASP A 639 -7.50 34.47 24.65
N SER A 640 -6.74 33.44 25.12
CA SER A 640 -5.48 33.67 25.84
C SER A 640 -4.57 32.44 25.82
N LYS A 641 -3.24 32.63 25.98
CA LYS A 641 -2.26 31.56 26.07
C LYS A 641 -2.46 30.67 27.33
N GLU A 642 -3.05 31.24 28.40
CA GLU A 642 -3.38 30.50 29.64
C GLU A 642 -4.55 29.53 29.43
N ASN A 643 -5.53 29.88 28.57
CA ASN A 643 -6.75 29.08 28.31
C ASN A 643 -6.60 28.16 27.13
N PHE A 644 -5.64 28.40 26.23
CA PHE A 644 -5.46 27.61 25.03
C PHE A 644 -5.24 26.13 25.37
N TYR A 645 -5.98 25.26 24.72
CA TYR A 645 -5.99 23.82 24.99
C TYR A 645 -4.58 23.21 25.07
N TYR A 646 -3.68 23.59 24.15
CA TYR A 646 -2.33 23.03 24.08
C TYR A 646 -1.42 23.41 25.25
N ARG A 647 -1.72 24.42 26.04
CA ARG A 647 -1.02 24.64 27.33
C ARG A 647 -1.16 23.41 28.23
N GLY A 648 -2.42 22.92 28.30
CA GLY A 648 -2.71 21.73 29.10
C GLY A 648 -2.15 20.48 28.50
N ALA A 649 -2.31 20.26 27.18
CA ALA A 649 -1.85 19.06 26.49
C ALA A 649 -0.31 18.92 26.50
N TYR A 650 0.45 20.03 26.41
CA TYR A 650 1.91 20.01 26.58
C TYR A 650 2.34 19.68 28.00
N CYS A 651 1.63 20.20 29.01
CA CYS A 651 1.81 19.78 30.39
C CYS A 651 1.46 18.30 30.60
N ASP A 652 0.49 17.74 29.87
CA ASP A 652 0.14 16.32 29.94
C ASP A 652 1.31 15.46 29.41
N ALA A 653 2.02 15.91 28.36
CA ALA A 653 3.19 15.21 27.84
C ALA A 653 4.31 15.11 28.92
N VAL A 654 4.55 16.17 29.68
CA VAL A 654 5.49 16.17 30.82
C VAL A 654 4.96 15.31 31.98
N ARG A 655 3.67 15.39 32.30
CA ARG A 655 3.03 14.58 33.36
C ARG A 655 3.13 13.07 33.07
N ALA A 656 3.13 12.66 31.80
CA ALA A 656 3.36 11.26 31.44
C ALA A 656 4.75 10.76 31.88
N ILE A 657 5.79 11.61 31.81
CA ILE A 657 7.14 11.29 32.33
C ILE A 657 7.11 11.19 33.86
N ASP A 658 6.40 12.08 34.55
CA ASP A 658 6.24 12.00 36.02
C ASP A 658 5.56 10.70 36.43
N PHE A 659 4.51 10.30 35.72
CA PHE A 659 3.83 9.01 35.96
C PHE A 659 4.79 7.83 35.78
N ILE A 660 5.50 7.75 34.66
CA ILE A 660 6.48 6.69 34.36
C ILE A 660 7.53 6.62 35.47
N CYS A 661 8.12 7.77 35.86
CA CYS A 661 9.15 7.83 36.93
C CYS A 661 8.61 7.49 38.32
N SER A 662 7.30 7.57 38.52
CA SER A 662 6.68 7.17 39.79
C SER A 662 6.54 5.64 39.96
N ARG A 663 6.76 4.87 38.89
CA ARG A 663 6.59 3.41 38.90
C ARG A 663 7.84 2.71 39.44
N GLU A 664 7.61 1.74 40.34
CA GLU A 664 8.71 1.03 41.02
C GLU A 664 9.62 0.28 40.02
N LYS A 665 9.07 -0.23 38.96
CA LYS A 665 9.82 -1.04 37.96
C LYS A 665 10.52 -0.20 36.88
N VAL A 666 10.38 1.10 36.86
CA VAL A 666 10.98 1.98 35.83
C VAL A 666 12.39 2.42 36.24
N ASP A 667 13.30 2.38 35.27
CA ASP A 667 14.61 3.03 35.33
C ASP A 667 14.49 4.43 34.71
N CYS A 668 14.42 5.47 35.54
CA CYS A 668 14.22 6.84 35.07
C CYS A 668 15.41 7.43 34.29
N GLU A 669 16.57 6.73 34.28
CA GLU A 669 17.72 7.14 33.47
C GLU A 669 17.66 6.56 32.06
N ARG A 670 16.66 5.70 31.74
CA ARG A 670 16.49 5.06 30.44
C ARG A 670 15.05 5.22 29.92
N ILE A 671 14.71 6.46 29.56
CA ILE A 671 13.38 6.81 29.03
C ILE A 671 13.55 7.39 27.62
N VAL A 672 12.81 6.85 26.66
CA VAL A 672 12.73 7.38 25.28
C VAL A 672 11.30 7.68 24.91
N SER A 673 11.09 8.55 23.90
CA SER A 673 9.74 8.80 23.40
C SER A 673 9.64 8.68 21.89
N LYS A 674 8.44 8.30 21.42
CA LYS A 674 8.05 8.23 20.02
C LYS A 674 6.61 8.71 19.82
N GLY A 675 6.28 9.11 18.59
CA GLY A 675 4.92 9.50 18.21
C GLY A 675 4.87 10.11 16.83
N GLU A 676 3.66 10.15 16.26
CA GLU A 676 3.41 10.66 14.91
C GLU A 676 2.45 11.84 14.97
N SER A 677 2.56 12.79 14.03
CA SER A 677 1.70 13.95 13.92
C SER A 677 1.70 14.75 15.23
N GLN A 678 0.55 14.95 15.89
CA GLN A 678 0.48 15.54 17.23
C GLN A 678 1.37 14.79 18.23
N GLY A 679 1.43 13.45 18.15
CA GLY A 679 2.34 12.65 18.97
C GLY A 679 3.81 12.99 18.72
N GLY A 680 4.18 13.26 17.47
CA GLY A 680 5.50 13.77 17.10
C GLY A 680 5.79 15.14 17.72
N ALA A 681 4.81 16.04 17.76
CA ALA A 681 4.93 17.31 18.49
C ALA A 681 5.18 17.10 19.98
N PHE A 682 4.44 16.18 20.62
CA PHE A 682 4.64 15.86 22.04
C PHE A 682 6.00 15.23 22.33
N CYS A 683 6.62 14.50 21.40
CA CYS A 683 8.01 14.06 21.52
C CYS A 683 8.96 15.26 21.66
N TRP A 684 8.84 16.26 20.78
CA TRP A 684 9.63 17.49 20.86
C TRP A 684 9.42 18.24 22.18
N ILE A 685 8.16 18.41 22.59
CA ILE A 685 7.79 19.09 23.82
C ILE A 685 8.32 18.37 25.04
N SER A 686 8.16 17.02 25.13
CA SER A 686 8.64 16.24 26.25
C SER A 686 10.16 16.37 26.44
N ALA A 687 10.94 16.32 25.36
CA ALA A 687 12.40 16.45 25.42
C ALA A 687 12.88 17.89 25.64
N ALA A 688 12.10 18.90 25.20
CA ALA A 688 12.45 20.30 25.41
C ALA A 688 12.16 20.82 26.82
N LEU A 689 11.12 20.28 27.46
CA LEU A 689 10.66 20.69 28.80
C LEU A 689 11.13 19.75 29.92
N ASP A 690 11.65 18.53 29.59
CA ASP A 690 12.06 17.53 30.57
C ASP A 690 13.32 16.75 30.12
N HIS A 691 14.41 16.90 30.89
CA HIS A 691 15.70 16.29 30.56
C HIS A 691 15.82 14.78 30.90
N ARG A 692 14.77 14.17 31.47
CA ARG A 692 14.73 12.73 31.73
C ARG A 692 14.61 11.91 30.45
N VAL A 693 14.09 12.50 29.36
CA VAL A 693 14.02 11.84 28.04
C VAL A 693 15.41 11.78 27.42
N LYS A 694 15.87 10.56 27.04
CA LYS A 694 17.23 10.30 26.56
C LYS A 694 17.34 10.25 25.03
N ALA A 695 16.27 9.95 24.32
CA ALA A 695 16.19 10.05 22.86
C ALA A 695 14.73 10.18 22.41
N ILE A 696 14.52 10.80 21.25
CA ILE A 696 13.18 10.96 20.68
C ILE A 696 13.14 10.54 19.21
N ALA A 697 12.01 9.93 18.81
CA ALA A 697 11.75 9.53 17.43
C ALA A 697 10.40 10.11 16.93
N PRO A 698 10.32 11.44 16.67
CA PRO A 698 9.12 12.07 16.12
C PRO A 698 8.96 11.75 14.64
N ALA A 699 7.74 11.39 14.21
CA ALA A 699 7.40 11.28 12.80
C ALA A 699 6.36 12.32 12.43
N VAL A 700 6.51 12.93 11.24
CA VAL A 700 5.59 13.94 10.67
C VAL A 700 5.05 14.93 11.71
N PRO A 701 5.92 15.59 12.52
CA PRO A 701 5.48 16.34 13.68
C PRO A 701 4.59 17.52 13.30
N PHE A 702 3.45 17.61 14.00
CA PHE A 702 2.47 18.67 13.88
C PHE A 702 2.89 19.92 14.68
N MET A 703 2.21 21.05 14.49
CA MET A 703 2.35 22.30 15.26
C MET A 703 3.73 23.01 15.17
N SER A 704 4.36 22.94 14.01
CA SER A 704 5.61 23.66 13.77
C SER A 704 5.42 24.68 12.65
N ASP A 705 5.98 25.89 12.83
CA ASP A 705 6.00 26.94 11.81
C ASP A 705 4.62 27.41 11.32
N PHE A 706 3.76 27.82 12.23
CA PHE A 706 2.38 28.20 11.91
C PHE A 706 2.24 29.30 10.86
N GLU A 707 3.25 30.16 10.71
CA GLU A 707 3.26 31.24 9.73
C GLU A 707 3.30 30.65 8.31
N ASP A 708 4.30 29.80 8.02
CA ASP A 708 4.43 29.14 6.71
C ASP A 708 3.42 28.01 6.53
N TYR A 709 2.95 27.39 7.62
CA TYR A 709 1.98 26.29 7.59
C TYR A 709 0.70 26.67 6.85
N GLY A 710 0.14 27.85 7.16
CA GLY A 710 -1.09 28.35 6.52
C GLY A 710 -0.92 28.71 5.05
N ASP A 711 0.29 28.99 4.60
CA ASP A 711 0.59 29.26 3.19
C ASP A 711 0.74 27.97 2.36
N ILE A 712 1.00 26.81 3.02
CA ILE A 712 1.21 25.52 2.37
C ILE A 712 -0.09 24.69 2.32
N VAL A 713 -0.80 24.59 3.45
CA VAL A 713 -2.02 23.79 3.57
C VAL A 713 -3.10 24.50 4.38
N TYR A 714 -4.37 24.17 4.10
CA TYR A 714 -5.50 24.82 4.73
C TYR A 714 -5.59 24.54 6.25
N TRP A 715 -5.59 23.26 6.62
CA TRP A 715 -5.71 22.85 8.03
C TRP A 715 -4.35 22.82 8.73
N PRO A 716 -4.22 23.27 9.98
CA PRO A 716 -5.28 23.78 10.87
C PRO A 716 -5.39 25.32 10.87
N VAL A 717 -4.46 26.04 10.28
CA VAL A 717 -4.30 27.49 10.47
C VAL A 717 -5.53 28.26 9.99
N HIS A 718 -6.06 27.93 8.81
CA HIS A 718 -7.24 28.61 8.28
C HIS A 718 -8.49 28.37 9.12
N GLU A 719 -8.71 27.16 9.67
CA GLU A 719 -9.81 26.91 10.61
C GLU A 719 -9.67 27.74 11.89
N VAL A 720 -8.45 27.90 12.41
CA VAL A 720 -8.18 28.73 13.58
C VAL A 720 -8.47 30.20 13.27
N LEU A 721 -8.11 30.70 12.08
CA LEU A 721 -8.39 32.07 11.65
C LEU A 721 -9.89 32.32 11.41
N GLU A 722 -10.62 31.37 10.84
CA GLU A 722 -12.08 31.44 10.69
C GLU A 722 -12.78 31.46 12.05
N GLU A 723 -12.34 30.67 13.01
CA GLU A 723 -12.84 30.70 14.37
C GLU A 723 -12.51 32.02 15.07
N ALA A 724 -11.30 32.58 14.83
CA ALA A 724 -10.92 33.87 15.34
C ALA A 724 -11.80 35.01 14.80
N ASP A 725 -12.16 34.96 13.49
CA ASP A 725 -13.11 35.90 12.89
C ASP A 725 -14.48 35.80 13.56
N ARG A 726 -14.96 34.58 13.83
CA ARG A 726 -16.22 34.33 14.54
C ARG A 726 -16.20 34.89 15.99
N LEU A 727 -15.03 34.84 16.62
CA LEU A 727 -14.82 35.36 17.99
C LEU A 727 -14.40 36.86 18.02
N GLU A 728 -14.31 37.53 16.87
CA GLU A 728 -13.84 38.91 16.72
C GLU A 728 -12.41 39.13 17.27
N ILE A 729 -11.53 38.12 17.11
CA ILE A 729 -10.11 38.18 17.50
C ILE A 729 -9.27 38.51 16.24
N ALA A 730 -8.43 39.54 16.33
CA ALA A 730 -7.53 39.89 15.21
C ALA A 730 -6.49 38.80 14.94
N HIS A 731 -6.22 38.51 13.67
CA HIS A 731 -5.31 37.44 13.23
C HIS A 731 -3.89 37.58 13.83
N ASP A 732 -3.35 38.79 13.92
CA ASP A 732 -2.04 39.04 14.55
C ASP A 732 -1.99 38.54 16.00
N ARG A 733 -3.10 38.66 16.76
CA ARG A 733 -3.19 38.13 18.12
C ARG A 733 -3.25 36.58 18.13
N ILE A 734 -3.79 35.97 17.10
CA ILE A 734 -3.78 34.52 16.96
C ILE A 734 -2.34 34.02 16.71
N PHE A 735 -1.61 34.63 15.80
CA PHE A 735 -0.19 34.29 15.57
C PHE A 735 0.68 34.58 16.80
N ASP A 736 0.39 35.63 17.55
CA ASP A 736 1.03 35.91 18.85
C ASP A 736 0.73 34.80 19.87
N LEU A 737 -0.52 34.32 19.94
CA LEU A 737 -0.92 33.15 20.75
C LEU A 737 -0.19 31.87 20.32
N LEU A 738 -0.27 31.52 19.03
CA LEU A 738 0.30 30.29 18.48
C LEU A 738 1.82 30.23 18.66
N SER A 739 2.52 31.38 18.69
CA SER A 739 3.98 31.44 18.90
C SER A 739 4.44 30.85 20.24
N TYR A 740 3.56 30.75 21.25
CA TYR A 740 3.86 30.10 22.54
C TYR A 740 3.80 28.56 22.43
N PHE A 741 3.19 28.03 21.35
CA PHE A 741 2.95 26.60 21.14
C PHE A 741 3.62 26.06 19.89
N ASP A 742 4.30 26.91 19.13
CA ASP A 742 5.03 26.53 17.93
C ASP A 742 6.28 25.72 18.29
N ILE A 743 6.36 24.49 17.76
CA ILE A 743 7.44 23.55 18.02
C ILE A 743 8.82 24.14 17.70
N LYS A 744 8.95 24.93 16.63
CA LYS A 744 10.24 25.53 16.25
C LYS A 744 10.86 26.36 17.40
N ASN A 745 10.04 26.93 18.29
CA ASN A 745 10.49 27.70 19.44
C ASN A 745 10.99 26.83 20.62
N PHE A 746 10.75 25.51 20.60
CA PHE A 746 11.18 24.57 21.65
C PHE A 746 12.43 23.78 21.28
N THR A 747 12.61 23.43 20.00
CA THR A 747 13.58 22.41 19.55
C THR A 747 15.04 22.77 19.86
N SER A 748 15.40 24.05 19.96
CA SER A 748 16.74 24.50 20.41
C SER A 748 17.09 24.08 21.83
N ARG A 749 16.09 23.66 22.66
CA ARG A 749 16.22 23.20 24.06
C ARG A 749 16.37 21.70 24.16
N VAL A 750 16.14 20.96 23.07
CA VAL A 750 16.28 19.50 23.03
C VAL A 750 17.76 19.13 23.13
N GLY A 751 18.11 18.43 24.22
CA GLY A 751 19.47 18.03 24.52
C GLY A 751 19.80 16.57 24.25
N CYS A 752 18.82 15.77 23.87
CA CYS A 752 18.97 14.34 23.58
C CYS A 752 19.06 14.08 22.07
N PRO A 753 19.57 12.89 21.64
CA PRO A 753 19.55 12.46 20.25
C PRO A 753 18.13 12.41 19.64
N VAL A 754 18.03 12.77 18.37
CA VAL A 754 16.79 12.86 17.61
C VAL A 754 16.89 12.06 16.30
N LEU A 755 15.89 11.21 16.04
CA LEU A 755 15.65 10.63 14.73
C LEU A 755 14.26 11.05 14.24
N MET A 756 14.19 12.04 13.34
CA MET A 756 12.92 12.53 12.78
C MET A 756 12.59 11.79 11.48
N ALA A 757 11.30 11.47 11.26
CA ALA A 757 10.84 11.00 9.97
C ALA A 757 9.81 11.92 9.34
N PHE A 758 9.76 11.93 8.00
CA PHE A 758 8.73 12.65 7.26
C PHE A 758 8.39 11.96 5.94
N GLY A 759 7.12 12.07 5.54
CA GLY A 759 6.67 11.73 4.20
C GLY A 759 6.84 12.94 3.29
N LEU A 760 7.56 12.79 2.17
CA LEU A 760 7.77 13.90 1.25
C LEU A 760 6.46 14.44 0.64
N GLN A 761 5.45 13.57 0.55
CA GLN A 761 4.12 13.88 0.00
C GLN A 761 3.08 14.17 1.09
N ASP A 762 3.50 14.58 2.30
CA ASP A 762 2.58 14.80 3.42
C ASP A 762 1.70 16.05 3.22
N PRO A 763 0.37 15.90 3.02
CA PRO A 763 -0.55 17.02 2.83
C PRO A 763 -1.08 17.60 4.15
N THR A 764 -0.71 16.99 5.30
CA THR A 764 -1.22 17.37 6.62
C THR A 764 -0.16 18.08 7.45
N CYS A 765 1.04 17.51 7.56
CA CYS A 765 2.19 18.11 8.24
C CYS A 765 3.33 18.30 7.24
N PRO A 766 3.30 19.35 6.43
CA PRO A 766 4.23 19.54 5.31
C PRO A 766 5.70 19.41 5.75
N PRO A 767 6.58 18.79 4.95
CA PRO A 767 8.00 18.63 5.28
C PRO A 767 8.70 19.96 5.61
N HIS A 768 8.32 21.06 4.99
CA HIS A 768 8.82 22.40 5.24
C HIS A 768 8.75 22.74 6.74
N THR A 769 7.56 22.60 7.33
CA THR A 769 7.31 22.93 8.74
C THR A 769 8.06 22.01 9.70
N ASN A 770 8.30 20.76 9.30
CA ASN A 770 9.10 19.82 10.09
C ASN A 770 10.57 20.28 10.19
N PHE A 771 11.14 20.75 9.09
CA PHE A 771 12.53 21.23 9.06
C PHE A 771 12.70 22.58 9.74
N ALA A 772 11.68 23.42 9.82
CA ALA A 772 11.74 24.66 10.60
C ALA A 772 12.12 24.40 12.07
N GLY A 773 11.53 23.36 12.68
CA GLY A 773 11.89 22.91 14.03
C GLY A 773 13.20 22.11 14.07
N TYR A 774 13.34 21.10 13.20
CA TYR A 774 14.50 20.22 13.16
C TYR A 774 15.84 20.98 13.03
N ASN A 775 15.89 22.00 12.17
CA ASN A 775 17.11 22.75 11.90
C ASN A 775 17.62 23.52 13.14
N MET A 776 16.76 23.83 14.12
CA MET A 776 17.13 24.50 15.38
C MET A 776 17.78 23.58 16.41
N VAL A 777 17.69 22.27 16.29
CA VAL A 777 18.33 21.27 17.18
C VAL A 777 19.85 21.36 17.06
N ARG A 778 20.53 21.48 18.22
CA ARG A 778 22.00 21.62 18.30
C ARG A 778 22.74 20.33 18.58
N GLY A 779 22.00 19.31 19.07
CA GLY A 779 22.54 18.00 19.45
C GLY A 779 22.68 17.05 18.27
N GLU A 780 22.89 15.75 18.61
CA GLU A 780 22.88 14.65 17.64
C GLU A 780 21.49 14.54 17.02
N LYS A 781 21.43 14.58 15.69
CA LYS A 781 20.16 14.50 14.97
C LYS A 781 20.33 13.85 13.62
N GLU A 782 19.36 13.01 13.28
CA GLU A 782 19.25 12.34 12.00
C GLU A 782 17.80 12.44 11.51
N TRP A 783 17.59 12.24 10.22
CA TRP A 783 16.25 12.19 9.64
C TRP A 783 16.12 11.07 8.61
N TYR A 784 14.89 10.60 8.44
CA TYR A 784 14.48 9.63 7.42
C TYR A 784 13.38 10.25 6.54
N CYS A 785 13.53 10.12 5.21
CA CYS A 785 12.54 10.56 4.23
C CYS A 785 11.89 9.36 3.55
N ALA A 786 10.55 9.31 3.55
CA ALA A 786 9.79 8.41 2.70
C ALA A 786 9.27 9.19 1.48
N PRO A 787 9.89 9.08 0.28
CA PRO A 787 9.62 9.99 -0.83
C PRO A 787 8.23 9.85 -1.45
N LEU A 788 7.60 8.68 -1.34
CA LEU A 788 6.25 8.39 -1.85
C LEU A 788 5.17 8.45 -0.76
N CYS A 789 5.55 8.57 0.50
CA CYS A 789 4.63 8.56 1.63
C CYS A 789 4.02 9.95 1.86
N GLY A 790 2.73 9.95 2.24
CA GLY A 790 2.05 11.11 2.81
C GLY A 790 2.19 11.15 4.33
N HIS A 791 1.06 11.31 5.04
CA HIS A 791 1.03 11.48 6.50
C HIS A 791 1.22 10.18 7.32
N GLY A 792 1.01 9.01 6.74
CA GLY A 792 0.96 7.72 7.46
C GLY A 792 2.32 7.01 7.61
N MET A 793 3.28 7.59 8.34
CA MET A 793 4.62 7.02 8.52
C MET A 793 4.63 5.67 9.26
N TRP A 794 3.62 5.38 10.07
CA TRP A 794 3.46 4.08 10.76
C TRP A 794 3.33 2.89 9.79
N GLN A 795 3.02 3.16 8.51
CA GLN A 795 2.93 2.17 7.45
C GLN A 795 4.27 1.90 6.73
N GLU A 796 5.31 2.74 6.97
CA GLU A 796 6.63 2.59 6.37
C GLU A 796 7.48 1.60 7.17
N SER A 797 7.62 0.38 6.66
CA SER A 797 8.33 -0.72 7.35
C SER A 797 9.80 -0.39 7.66
N GLU A 798 10.48 0.30 6.73
CA GLU A 798 11.88 0.72 6.94
C GLU A 798 11.98 1.78 8.05
N TRP A 799 11.07 2.76 8.07
CA TRP A 799 10.99 3.71 9.18
C TRP A 799 10.75 3.01 10.52
N VAL A 800 9.76 2.13 10.58
CA VAL A 800 9.44 1.40 11.81
C VAL A 800 10.67 0.65 12.32
N LYS A 801 11.42 -0.03 11.45
CA LYS A 801 12.65 -0.74 11.79
C LYS A 801 13.74 0.22 12.29
N LEU A 802 14.05 1.28 11.55
CA LEU A 802 15.07 2.27 11.93
C LEU A 802 14.75 2.93 13.26
N ARG A 803 13.49 3.30 13.48
CA ARG A 803 13.01 3.87 14.73
C ARG A 803 13.24 2.92 15.93
N GLU A 804 12.84 1.65 15.79
CA GLU A 804 13.03 0.67 16.87
C GLU A 804 14.53 0.41 17.15
N GLU A 805 15.37 0.30 16.13
CA GLU A 805 16.82 0.17 16.28
C GLU A 805 17.43 1.39 16.98
N PHE A 806 17.03 2.60 16.60
CA PHE A 806 17.47 3.85 17.23
C PHE A 806 17.06 3.91 18.72
N LEU A 807 15.79 3.64 19.02
CA LEU A 807 15.30 3.67 20.39
C LEU A 807 15.95 2.60 21.26
N GLN A 808 16.11 1.37 20.75
CA GLN A 808 16.78 0.29 21.48
C GLN A 808 18.25 0.60 21.79
N LYS A 809 18.98 1.25 20.87
CA LYS A 809 20.35 1.73 21.13
C LYS A 809 20.37 2.60 22.38
N HIS A 810 19.50 3.61 22.48
CA HIS A 810 19.48 4.58 23.59
C HIS A 810 18.77 4.07 24.87
N LEU A 811 18.08 2.94 24.83
CA LEU A 811 17.58 2.24 26.00
C LEU A 811 18.66 1.34 26.64
N ASN A 812 19.68 0.95 25.86
CA ASN A 812 20.76 0.06 26.32
C ASN A 812 22.01 0.83 26.78
N ASP A 813 22.16 2.11 26.41
CA ASP A 813 23.22 3.00 26.87
C ASP A 813 22.92 3.50 28.30
#